data_7797e03ee6817668422030ee2df2f172
#
_entry.id   7797e03ee6817668422030ee2df2f172
#
_cell.length_a   1.000
_cell.length_b   1.000
_cell.length_c   1.000
_cell.angle_alpha   90.00
_cell.angle_beta   90.00
_cell.angle_gamma   90.00
#
_symmetry.space_group_name_H-M   'P 1'
#
loop_
_entity.id
_entity.type
_entity.pdbx_description
1 polymer ?
#
loop_
_entity_poly.entity_id
_entity_poly.type
_entity_poly.pdbx_seq_one_letter_code
_entity_poly.pdbx_strand_id
1 'polypeptide(L)'
;MQKKQVIIIVSSIIAILIIGIIVFFVIQSQGEKPEEALNRYISLINEKKYEDMYQMISDTSKEKVTKENFIERNQAIYEGIDMANMNLTIKTINKKENNVQEIEYEISMDTNAGKVTYTNQTELTRNKEKKYGIEWDDSMIYPGLTSEQKIKVKTLSAERGSIYDRNNILLAGKGSISSIGLVPGKMSENAEDDLAKLSTILGISVDSIQKKLSASYVKEDTFVALKNVAKENSSIKEQALTIPGVKITTTSSRVYPLGEEAAQLIGYVQNISAEELEELSRKGYNSSSIIGKSGLEKIYEDKLRGTDGCEIYIVDAEGERVKTIAKQDLKNGEDIKLTIDANMQKQIYNSLEGNKGAFVAMNPKTGEVLALVSTPSYNSNDFVLGMTNEEWKAISEDENKPMLNRYTQTWSPGSTFKPVTGAIGMTSGTLDPNEDFGTSGLSWQKDSSWGDYKVTTLTPYTETANLRNALIRSDNIYFAKAALKIGETNFIEGLKKIGFGEDIPFEQGLSKSSYSNEEGMEEIQLADSGYGQGEILVNPVHMASIYSAFVNEGNMIKPYLIYQEDKQVEYYKEQAFSKEAAETIKEDLVQVVESPNGTAHDAKISGVMIGAKTGTAELKKSKEEEGEVIGWFNAFTADENEENPLVVVSMIEDANKVGGSHYLFPKVTALFQ
;
A
#
# COMPACT_ATOMS: atom_id res chain seq x y z
N MET A 1 78.77 -22.94 26.03
CA MET A 1 77.35 -23.30 26.40
C MET A 1 76.38 -23.06 25.23
N GLN A 2 76.48 -22.03 24.42
CA GLN A 2 75.56 -21.72 23.33
C GLN A 2 75.46 -22.77 22.20
N LYS A 3 76.57 -23.45 21.75
CA LYS A 3 76.49 -24.46 20.69
C LYS A 3 75.71 -25.73 21.05
N LYS A 4 75.75 -26.18 22.32
CA LYS A 4 74.96 -27.35 22.77
C LYS A 4 73.46 -27.06 22.88
N GLN A 5 73.05 -25.79 23.23
CA GLN A 5 71.63 -25.39 23.28
C GLN A 5 71.00 -25.30 21.90
N VAL A 6 71.76 -24.77 20.91
CA VAL A 6 71.29 -24.70 19.53
C VAL A 6 71.08 -26.07 18.91
N ILE A 7 71.97 -27.01 19.19
CA ILE A 7 71.84 -28.40 18.71
C ILE A 7 70.60 -29.09 19.33
N ILE A 8 70.30 -28.88 20.62
CA ILE A 8 69.14 -29.43 21.28
C ILE A 8 67.83 -28.82 20.68
N ILE A 9 67.79 -27.50 20.42
CA ILE A 9 66.62 -26.87 19.82
C ILE A 9 66.37 -27.34 18.39
N VAL A 10 67.43 -27.45 17.56
CA VAL A 10 67.30 -27.98 16.20
C VAL A 10 66.88 -29.43 16.17
N SER A 11 67.43 -30.28 17.09
CA SER A 11 66.99 -31.66 17.20
C SER A 11 65.55 -31.84 17.65
N SER A 12 65.05 -30.90 18.53
CA SER A 12 63.64 -30.89 18.98
C SER A 12 62.68 -30.48 17.86
N ILE A 13 63.07 -29.49 17.03
CA ILE A 13 62.29 -29.07 15.87
C ILE A 13 62.21 -30.20 14.82
N ILE A 14 63.31 -30.85 14.55
CA ILE A 14 63.35 -32.01 13.62
C ILE A 14 62.49 -33.16 14.14
N ALA A 15 62.55 -33.46 15.45
CA ALA A 15 61.69 -34.46 16.04
C ALA A 15 60.22 -34.15 15.95
N ILE A 16 59.82 -32.88 16.17
CA ILE A 16 58.44 -32.40 16.02
C ILE A 16 57.98 -32.48 14.56
N LEU A 17 58.86 -32.13 13.61
CA LEU A 17 58.57 -32.27 12.17
C LEU A 17 58.40 -33.74 11.76
N ILE A 18 59.26 -34.62 12.25
CA ILE A 18 59.18 -36.09 11.98
C ILE A 18 57.88 -36.67 12.60
N ILE A 19 57.55 -36.27 13.82
CA ILE A 19 56.28 -36.66 14.46
C ILE A 19 55.10 -36.11 13.66
N GLY A 20 55.14 -34.86 13.22
CA GLY A 20 54.12 -34.26 12.37
C GLY A 20 53.94 -35.00 11.03
N ILE A 21 55.04 -35.37 10.38
CA ILE A 21 55.04 -36.15 9.14
C ILE A 21 54.51 -37.60 9.40
N ILE A 22 54.91 -38.23 10.49
CA ILE A 22 54.39 -39.55 10.86
C ILE A 22 52.90 -39.50 11.19
N VAL A 23 52.44 -38.51 11.93
CA VAL A 23 51.01 -38.26 12.21
C VAL A 23 50.24 -38.00 10.92
N PHE A 24 50.79 -37.18 10.02
CA PHE A 24 50.21 -36.93 8.69
C PHE A 24 50.10 -38.22 7.87
N PHE A 25 51.16 -39.04 7.81
CA PHE A 25 51.13 -40.34 7.12
C PHE A 25 50.23 -41.38 7.80
N VAL A 26 50.10 -41.36 9.12
CA VAL A 26 49.19 -42.23 9.87
C VAL A 26 47.75 -41.85 9.59
N ILE A 27 47.44 -40.55 9.60
CA ILE A 27 46.11 -40.05 9.25
C ILE A 27 45.77 -40.39 7.79
N GLN A 28 46.72 -40.18 6.86
CA GLN A 28 46.53 -40.53 5.43
C GLN A 28 46.46 -42.04 5.21
N SER A 29 47.09 -42.87 6.09
CA SER A 29 47.05 -44.33 6.00
C SER A 29 45.74 -44.94 6.51
N GLN A 30 45.01 -44.28 7.39
CA GLN A 30 43.72 -44.77 7.89
C GLN A 30 42.60 -44.71 6.84
N GLY A 31 42.75 -43.84 5.81
CA GLY A 31 41.76 -43.64 4.78
C GLY A 31 40.54 -42.90 5.30
N GLU A 32 39.62 -42.59 4.41
CA GLU A 32 38.37 -41.91 4.73
C GLU A 32 37.51 -42.73 5.69
N LYS A 33 36.81 -42.06 6.61
CA LYS A 33 35.80 -42.67 7.46
C LYS A 33 34.43 -42.67 6.79
N PRO A 34 33.56 -43.65 7.04
CA PRO A 34 32.25 -43.73 6.38
C PRO A 34 31.36 -42.51 6.70
N GLU A 35 31.42 -42.00 7.95
CA GLU A 35 30.71 -40.79 8.33
C GLU A 35 31.21 -39.53 7.60
N GLU A 36 32.50 -39.43 7.29
CA GLU A 36 33.09 -38.32 6.55
C GLU A 36 32.61 -38.33 5.10
N ALA A 37 32.54 -39.52 4.48
CA ALA A 37 32.01 -39.68 3.13
C ALA A 37 30.52 -39.23 3.03
N LEU A 38 29.69 -39.68 3.97
CA LEU A 38 28.26 -39.32 3.96
C LEU A 38 28.05 -37.84 4.26
N ASN A 39 28.81 -37.24 5.21
CA ASN A 39 28.76 -35.79 5.45
C ASN A 39 29.15 -34.96 4.21
N ARG A 40 30.18 -35.40 3.48
CA ARG A 40 30.60 -34.75 2.25
C ARG A 40 29.50 -34.84 1.18
N TYR A 41 28.82 -35.98 1.06
CA TYR A 41 27.69 -36.14 0.16
C TYR A 41 26.56 -35.14 0.47
N ILE A 42 26.19 -34.99 1.73
CA ILE A 42 25.17 -34.01 2.18
C ILE A 42 25.63 -32.59 1.97
N SER A 43 26.93 -32.27 2.15
CA SER A 43 27.46 -30.94 1.84
C SER A 43 27.29 -30.59 0.36
N LEU A 44 27.55 -31.55 -0.55
CA LEU A 44 27.35 -31.36 -1.98
C LEU A 44 25.89 -31.11 -2.36
N ILE A 45 24.94 -31.73 -1.63
CA ILE A 45 23.49 -31.40 -1.80
C ILE A 45 23.23 -29.93 -1.45
N ASN A 46 23.73 -29.46 -0.29
CA ASN A 46 23.59 -28.06 0.13
C ASN A 46 24.25 -27.07 -0.85
N GLU A 47 25.35 -27.50 -1.48
CA GLU A 47 26.11 -26.72 -2.46
C GLU A 47 25.51 -26.82 -3.89
N LYS A 48 24.45 -27.63 -4.09
CA LYS A 48 23.83 -27.95 -5.39
C LYS A 48 24.81 -28.54 -6.41
N LYS A 49 25.83 -29.25 -5.95
CA LYS A 49 26.87 -29.88 -6.77
C LYS A 49 26.51 -31.34 -7.13
N TYR A 50 25.42 -31.52 -7.86
CA TYR A 50 24.84 -32.83 -8.17
C TYR A 50 25.79 -33.70 -9.04
N GLU A 51 26.64 -33.10 -9.86
CA GLU A 51 27.65 -33.79 -10.63
C GLU A 51 28.74 -34.44 -9.74
N ASP A 52 29.20 -33.70 -8.71
CA ASP A 52 30.18 -34.18 -7.76
C ASP A 52 29.59 -35.27 -6.85
N MET A 53 28.27 -35.18 -6.54
CA MET A 53 27.56 -36.27 -5.82
C MET A 53 27.56 -37.56 -6.61
N TYR A 54 27.37 -37.52 -7.94
CA TYR A 54 27.43 -38.71 -8.79
C TYR A 54 28.81 -39.41 -8.74
N GLN A 55 29.88 -38.65 -8.57
CA GLN A 55 31.22 -39.27 -8.41
C GLN A 55 31.37 -40.06 -7.09
N MET A 56 30.55 -39.76 -6.09
CA MET A 56 30.61 -40.42 -4.78
C MET A 56 29.77 -41.69 -4.65
N ILE A 57 28.86 -41.97 -5.60
CA ILE A 57 28.09 -43.22 -5.55
C ILE A 57 28.93 -44.40 -6.00
N SER A 58 28.57 -45.61 -5.56
CA SER A 58 29.29 -46.85 -5.87
C SER A 58 29.23 -47.22 -7.36
N ASP A 59 30.14 -48.07 -7.80
CA ASP A 59 30.09 -48.58 -9.18
C ASP A 59 28.81 -49.40 -9.44
N THR A 60 28.34 -50.14 -8.45
CA THR A 60 27.06 -50.88 -8.48
C THR A 60 25.87 -49.94 -8.68
N SER A 61 25.86 -48.75 -8.05
CA SER A 61 24.83 -47.75 -8.24
C SER A 61 24.93 -47.09 -9.62
N LYS A 62 26.14 -46.85 -10.14
CA LYS A 62 26.36 -46.30 -11.49
C LYS A 62 25.91 -47.24 -12.61
N GLU A 63 25.86 -48.56 -12.36
CA GLU A 63 25.27 -49.52 -13.28
C GLU A 63 23.73 -49.40 -13.36
N LYS A 64 23.06 -48.91 -12.31
CA LYS A 64 21.60 -48.80 -12.20
C LYS A 64 21.05 -47.44 -12.63
N VAL A 65 21.84 -46.36 -12.47
CA VAL A 65 21.41 -45.00 -12.81
C VAL A 65 22.48 -44.29 -13.61
N THR A 66 22.08 -43.68 -14.75
CA THR A 66 22.98 -42.85 -15.56
C THR A 66 23.30 -41.54 -14.85
N LYS A 67 24.43 -40.90 -15.22
CA LYS A 67 24.84 -39.61 -14.68
C LYS A 67 23.78 -38.56 -14.88
N GLU A 68 23.21 -38.49 -16.09
CA GLU A 68 22.20 -37.55 -16.47
C GLU A 68 20.92 -37.69 -15.62
N ASN A 69 20.40 -38.92 -15.51
CA ASN A 69 19.20 -39.22 -14.72
C ASN A 69 19.40 -38.92 -13.24
N PHE A 70 20.58 -39.24 -12.67
CA PHE A 70 20.91 -38.94 -11.30
C PHE A 70 20.90 -37.45 -11.03
N ILE A 71 21.56 -36.64 -11.88
CA ILE A 71 21.66 -35.21 -11.73
C ILE A 71 20.27 -34.59 -11.85
N GLU A 72 19.53 -34.87 -12.95
CA GLU A 72 18.20 -34.32 -13.20
C GLU A 72 17.24 -34.67 -12.05
N ARG A 73 17.27 -35.89 -11.56
CA ARG A 73 16.41 -36.39 -10.49
C ARG A 73 16.64 -35.65 -9.17
N ASN A 74 17.90 -35.59 -8.73
CA ASN A 74 18.27 -34.94 -7.48
C ASN A 74 17.99 -33.41 -7.57
N GLN A 75 18.40 -32.79 -8.66
CA GLN A 75 18.18 -31.37 -8.90
C GLN A 75 16.67 -31.03 -8.89
N ALA A 76 15.87 -31.74 -9.68
CA ALA A 76 14.44 -31.48 -9.78
C ALA A 76 13.72 -31.62 -8.44
N ILE A 77 14.15 -32.59 -7.60
CA ILE A 77 13.52 -32.80 -6.29
C ILE A 77 13.99 -31.74 -5.28
N TYR A 78 15.30 -31.59 -5.06
CA TYR A 78 15.81 -30.69 -4.01
C TYR A 78 15.53 -29.23 -4.31
N GLU A 79 15.64 -28.80 -5.58
CA GLU A 79 15.29 -27.44 -5.97
C GLU A 79 13.76 -27.23 -6.01
N GLY A 80 13.00 -28.27 -6.42
CA GLY A 80 11.53 -28.20 -6.47
C GLY A 80 10.88 -28.03 -5.10
N ILE A 81 11.47 -28.60 -4.04
CA ILE A 81 10.98 -28.41 -2.65
C ILE A 81 11.64 -27.22 -1.93
N ASP A 82 12.46 -26.43 -2.63
CA ASP A 82 13.23 -25.29 -2.09
C ASP A 82 14.08 -25.72 -0.86
N MET A 83 14.79 -26.85 -1.00
CA MET A 83 15.59 -27.43 0.09
C MET A 83 16.72 -26.49 0.49
N ALA A 84 16.86 -26.28 1.80
CA ALA A 84 17.95 -25.53 2.42
C ALA A 84 18.36 -26.16 3.76
N ASN A 85 19.56 -25.83 4.23
CA ASN A 85 20.06 -26.19 5.57
C ASN A 85 19.95 -27.69 5.90
N MET A 86 20.27 -28.56 4.92
CA MET A 86 20.24 -29.99 5.17
C MET A 86 21.36 -30.37 6.13
N ASN A 87 21.00 -31.03 7.23
CA ASN A 87 21.91 -31.49 8.27
C ASN A 87 21.79 -33.01 8.43
N LEU A 88 22.93 -33.65 8.68
CA LEU A 88 23.04 -35.07 8.92
C LEU A 88 23.41 -35.33 10.38
N THR A 89 22.75 -36.31 11.00
CA THR A 89 23.10 -36.85 12.30
C THR A 89 23.25 -38.37 12.20
N ILE A 90 24.46 -38.90 12.38
CA ILE A 90 24.70 -40.32 12.38
C ILE A 90 24.12 -40.94 13.68
N LYS A 91 23.32 -41.99 13.52
CA LYS A 91 22.72 -42.77 14.62
C LYS A 91 23.57 -44.01 14.95
N THR A 92 23.79 -44.87 13.96
CA THR A 92 24.58 -46.09 14.12
C THR A 92 25.44 -46.38 12.87
N ILE A 93 26.58 -47.05 13.09
CA ILE A 93 27.43 -47.55 12.02
C ILE A 93 27.71 -49.03 12.33
N ASN A 94 27.25 -49.92 11.46
CA ASN A 94 27.39 -51.35 11.59
C ASN A 94 28.33 -51.87 10.51
N LYS A 95 29.40 -52.57 10.91
CA LYS A 95 30.32 -53.18 9.96
C LYS A 95 29.71 -54.49 9.47
N LYS A 96 29.61 -54.63 8.15
CA LYS A 96 29.20 -55.85 7.44
C LYS A 96 30.42 -56.56 6.81
N GLU A 97 30.21 -57.74 6.20
CA GLU A 97 31.20 -58.42 5.40
C GLU A 97 31.61 -57.62 4.16
N ASN A 98 32.72 -57.98 3.52
CA ASN A 98 33.18 -57.42 2.24
C ASN A 98 33.46 -55.89 2.24
N ASN A 99 33.97 -55.32 3.34
CA ASN A 99 34.28 -53.90 3.50
C ASN A 99 33.06 -52.95 3.38
N VAL A 100 31.86 -53.46 3.61
CA VAL A 100 30.61 -52.68 3.63
C VAL A 100 30.37 -52.14 5.05
N GLN A 101 29.94 -50.86 5.12
CA GLN A 101 29.46 -50.21 6.33
C GLN A 101 28.00 -49.84 6.12
N GLU A 102 27.12 -50.26 7.00
CA GLU A 102 25.73 -49.81 7.03
C GLU A 102 25.62 -48.64 8.01
N ILE A 103 25.09 -47.56 7.55
CA ILE A 103 24.91 -46.34 8.36
C ILE A 103 23.43 -46.05 8.46
N GLU A 104 22.93 -45.93 9.68
CA GLU A 104 21.65 -45.34 10.01
C GLU A 104 21.87 -43.88 10.41
N TYR A 105 21.11 -43.00 9.80
CA TYR A 105 21.27 -41.56 9.99
C TYR A 105 19.93 -40.86 9.97
N GLU A 106 19.91 -39.65 10.57
CA GLU A 106 18.78 -38.72 10.53
C GLU A 106 19.15 -37.53 9.66
N ILE A 107 18.24 -37.19 8.75
CA ILE A 107 18.28 -35.95 7.95
C ILE A 107 17.28 -34.96 8.54
N SER A 108 17.70 -33.72 8.63
CA SER A 108 16.82 -32.55 8.90
C SER A 108 17.13 -31.50 7.88
N MET A 109 16.08 -30.96 7.22
CA MET A 109 16.20 -29.92 6.18
C MET A 109 15.02 -28.95 6.25
N ASP A 110 15.23 -27.74 5.82
CA ASP A 110 14.18 -26.76 5.61
C ASP A 110 13.63 -26.91 4.19
N THR A 111 12.33 -26.73 4.02
CA THR A 111 11.64 -26.81 2.73
C THR A 111 10.54 -25.73 2.65
N ASN A 112 9.97 -25.51 1.46
CA ASN A 112 8.81 -24.64 1.27
C ASN A 112 7.53 -25.11 2.01
N ALA A 113 7.50 -26.34 2.53
CA ALA A 113 6.44 -26.86 3.40
C ALA A 113 6.88 -26.97 4.88
N GLY A 114 7.91 -26.21 5.28
CA GLY A 114 8.48 -26.21 6.61
C GLY A 114 9.62 -27.23 6.77
N LYS A 115 9.96 -27.51 8.03
CA LYS A 115 11.07 -28.39 8.38
C LYS A 115 10.69 -29.86 8.20
N VAL A 116 11.49 -30.60 7.45
CA VAL A 116 11.35 -32.04 7.24
C VAL A 116 12.46 -32.78 8.01
N THR A 117 12.10 -33.81 8.76
CA THR A 117 13.05 -34.68 9.47
C THR A 117 12.65 -36.14 9.25
N TYR A 118 13.63 -36.97 8.90
CA TYR A 118 13.41 -38.41 8.74
C TYR A 118 14.68 -39.19 9.06
N THR A 119 14.50 -40.44 9.45
CA THR A 119 15.60 -41.42 9.60
C THR A 119 15.70 -42.23 8.33
N ASN A 120 16.92 -42.51 7.89
CA ASN A 120 17.24 -43.32 6.73
C ASN A 120 18.44 -44.19 6.98
N GLN A 121 18.69 -45.14 6.12
CA GLN A 121 19.90 -45.96 6.16
C GLN A 121 20.47 -46.14 4.74
N THR A 122 21.80 -46.34 4.67
CA THR A 122 22.48 -46.66 3.43
C THR A 122 23.70 -47.50 3.69
N GLU A 123 24.17 -48.17 2.65
CA GLU A 123 25.43 -48.92 2.69
C GLU A 123 26.54 -48.14 1.98
N LEU A 124 27.74 -48.19 2.55
CA LEU A 124 28.94 -47.62 1.96
C LEU A 124 29.93 -48.73 1.73
N THR A 125 30.37 -48.91 0.47
CA THR A 125 31.35 -49.93 0.10
C THR A 125 32.73 -49.29 -0.07
N ARG A 126 33.74 -49.80 0.64
CA ARG A 126 35.10 -49.27 0.59
C ARG A 126 35.84 -49.82 -0.62
N ASN A 127 36.28 -48.94 -1.51
CA ASN A 127 37.05 -49.34 -2.71
C ASN A 127 38.55 -49.59 -2.41
N LYS A 128 39.32 -50.02 -3.44
CA LYS A 128 40.76 -50.30 -3.35
C LYS A 128 41.60 -49.07 -2.98
N GLU A 129 41.12 -47.86 -3.23
CA GLU A 129 41.75 -46.59 -2.90
C GLU A 129 41.44 -46.14 -1.45
N LYS A 130 40.79 -47.00 -0.67
CA LYS A 130 40.32 -46.73 0.70
C LYS A 130 39.30 -45.61 0.81
N LYS A 131 38.60 -45.26 -0.28
CA LYS A 131 37.45 -44.31 -0.31
C LYS A 131 36.15 -45.10 -0.25
N TYR A 132 35.10 -44.47 0.27
CA TYR A 132 33.75 -45.03 0.31
C TYR A 132 32.93 -44.62 -0.89
N GLY A 133 32.32 -45.58 -1.59
CA GLY A 133 31.26 -45.40 -2.56
C GLY A 133 29.89 -45.61 -1.89
N ILE A 134 28.96 -44.73 -2.08
CA ILE A 134 27.63 -44.78 -1.48
C ILE A 134 26.74 -45.68 -2.36
N GLU A 135 26.11 -46.69 -1.78
CA GLU A 135 25.09 -47.49 -2.46
C GLU A 135 23.81 -46.63 -2.59
N TRP A 136 23.66 -45.98 -3.74
CA TRP A 136 22.61 -45.00 -3.98
C TRP A 136 21.43 -45.62 -4.73
N ASP A 137 20.22 -45.30 -4.22
CA ASP A 137 18.96 -45.40 -4.94
C ASP A 137 18.06 -44.20 -4.54
N ASP A 138 16.85 -44.13 -5.09
CA ASP A 138 15.93 -43.03 -4.83
C ASP A 138 15.55 -42.90 -3.35
N SER A 139 15.63 -43.97 -2.57
CA SER A 139 15.36 -43.93 -1.13
C SER A 139 16.35 -43.05 -0.37
N MET A 140 17.54 -42.80 -0.92
CA MET A 140 18.48 -41.82 -0.38
C MET A 140 17.96 -40.39 -0.36
N ILE A 141 17.08 -40.04 -1.30
CA ILE A 141 16.44 -38.75 -1.34
C ILE A 141 15.36 -38.65 -0.27
N TYR A 142 14.50 -39.68 -0.19
CA TYR A 142 13.49 -39.79 0.85
C TYR A 142 13.15 -41.26 1.13
N PRO A 143 13.03 -41.70 2.40
CA PRO A 143 12.82 -43.10 2.74
C PRO A 143 11.63 -43.74 2.03
N GLY A 144 11.93 -44.80 1.24
CA GLY A 144 10.94 -45.56 0.50
C GLY A 144 10.53 -44.95 -0.85
N LEU A 145 11.15 -43.87 -1.31
CA LEU A 145 10.97 -43.35 -2.66
C LEU A 145 11.54 -44.34 -3.68
N THR A 146 10.81 -44.58 -4.78
CA THR A 146 11.24 -45.42 -5.89
C THR A 146 11.42 -44.60 -7.19
N SER A 147 12.12 -45.18 -8.19
CA SER A 147 12.39 -44.52 -9.47
C SER A 147 11.14 -44.17 -10.27
N GLU A 148 10.03 -44.89 -10.07
CA GLU A 148 8.75 -44.64 -10.76
C GLU A 148 7.90 -43.54 -10.11
N GLN A 149 8.15 -43.25 -8.84
CA GLN A 149 7.44 -42.26 -8.06
C GLN A 149 8.01 -40.88 -8.28
N LYS A 150 7.14 -39.85 -8.09
CA LYS A 150 7.51 -38.43 -8.20
C LYS A 150 7.16 -37.68 -6.92
N ILE A 151 8.02 -36.74 -6.53
CA ILE A 151 7.71 -35.76 -5.50
C ILE A 151 7.02 -34.58 -6.18
N LYS A 152 5.86 -34.21 -5.63
CA LYS A 152 5.04 -33.04 -6.07
C LYS A 152 4.96 -32.03 -4.96
N VAL A 153 4.93 -30.76 -5.37
CA VAL A 153 4.68 -29.62 -4.50
C VAL A 153 3.36 -28.99 -4.90
N LYS A 154 2.49 -28.75 -3.93
CA LYS A 154 1.22 -28.07 -4.12
C LYS A 154 1.16 -26.85 -3.20
N THR A 155 1.08 -25.66 -3.79
CA THR A 155 0.78 -24.43 -3.05
C THR A 155 -0.69 -24.44 -2.65
N LEU A 156 -0.96 -24.12 -1.39
CA LEU A 156 -2.30 -23.89 -0.84
C LEU A 156 -2.46 -22.39 -0.70
N SER A 157 -3.08 -21.75 -1.67
CA SER A 157 -3.18 -20.29 -1.70
C SER A 157 -4.07 -19.77 -0.57
N ALA A 158 -3.54 -18.83 0.20
CA ALA A 158 -4.30 -18.09 1.19
C ALA A 158 -5.30 -17.16 0.50
N GLU A 159 -6.46 -16.94 1.11
CA GLU A 159 -7.39 -15.92 0.67
C GLU A 159 -6.96 -14.57 1.24
N ARG A 160 -6.90 -13.55 0.36
CA ARG A 160 -6.64 -12.18 0.79
C ARG A 160 -7.83 -11.64 1.56
N GLY A 161 -7.59 -11.04 2.72
CA GLY A 161 -8.61 -10.41 3.56
C GLY A 161 -9.38 -9.32 2.81
N SER A 162 -10.61 -9.12 3.20
CA SER A 162 -11.50 -8.11 2.62
C SER A 162 -11.39 -6.77 3.35
N ILE A 163 -11.77 -5.68 2.67
CA ILE A 163 -11.92 -4.36 3.28
C ILE A 163 -13.40 -4.01 3.26
N TYR A 164 -13.96 -3.68 4.41
CA TYR A 164 -15.37 -3.32 4.61
C TYR A 164 -15.48 -1.87 5.12
N ASP A 165 -16.61 -1.25 4.82
CA ASP A 165 -17.03 -0.01 5.47
C ASP A 165 -17.55 -0.27 6.91
N ARG A 166 -17.94 0.82 7.61
CA ARG A 166 -18.52 0.73 8.96
C ARG A 166 -19.79 -0.09 9.07
N ASN A 167 -20.54 -0.22 7.97
CA ASN A 167 -21.83 -0.91 7.86
C ASN A 167 -21.69 -2.34 7.29
N ASN A 168 -20.43 -2.84 7.18
CA ASN A 168 -20.08 -4.14 6.56
C ASN A 168 -20.38 -4.22 5.05
N ILE A 169 -20.43 -3.06 4.36
CA ILE A 169 -20.47 -3.02 2.90
C ILE A 169 -19.06 -3.31 2.37
N LEU A 170 -18.96 -4.22 1.40
CA LEU A 170 -17.68 -4.60 0.79
C LEU A 170 -17.10 -3.43 -0.01
N LEU A 171 -15.87 -3.03 0.30
CA LEU A 171 -15.09 -2.03 -0.44
C LEU A 171 -14.02 -2.69 -1.33
N ALA A 172 -13.40 -3.76 -0.85
CA ALA A 172 -12.50 -4.61 -1.61
C ALA A 172 -12.54 -6.04 -1.09
N GLY A 173 -12.62 -7.03 -1.97
CA GLY A 173 -12.66 -8.43 -1.53
C GLY A 173 -12.74 -9.42 -2.67
N LYS A 174 -12.93 -10.67 -2.32
CA LYS A 174 -13.11 -11.77 -3.27
C LYS A 174 -14.45 -11.64 -3.99
N GLY A 175 -14.39 -11.62 -5.30
CA GLY A 175 -15.56 -11.60 -6.17
C GLY A 175 -15.36 -12.46 -7.39
N SER A 176 -16.14 -12.21 -8.43
CA SER A 176 -16.03 -12.92 -9.70
C SER A 176 -16.07 -11.96 -10.89
N ILE A 177 -15.25 -12.27 -11.87
CA ILE A 177 -15.15 -11.57 -13.15
C ILE A 177 -15.46 -12.52 -14.30
N SER A 178 -15.75 -11.98 -15.47
CA SER A 178 -15.94 -12.76 -16.70
C SER A 178 -14.63 -12.78 -17.49
N SER A 179 -14.13 -13.98 -17.79
CA SER A 179 -12.99 -14.17 -18.69
C SER A 179 -13.50 -14.54 -20.07
N ILE A 180 -13.27 -13.65 -21.04
CA ILE A 180 -13.62 -13.87 -22.45
C ILE A 180 -12.43 -14.50 -23.14
N GLY A 181 -12.65 -15.60 -23.86
CA GLY A 181 -11.59 -16.33 -24.56
C GLY A 181 -12.10 -17.08 -25.76
N LEU A 182 -11.18 -17.75 -26.45
CA LEU A 182 -11.44 -18.56 -27.64
C LEU A 182 -11.18 -20.03 -27.38
N VAL A 183 -11.92 -20.89 -28.08
CA VAL A 183 -11.68 -22.33 -28.20
C VAL A 183 -11.34 -22.60 -29.64
N PRO A 184 -10.04 -22.90 -30.00
CA PRO A 184 -9.58 -22.97 -31.37
C PRO A 184 -10.41 -23.88 -32.29
N GLY A 185 -10.77 -25.08 -31.83
CA GLY A 185 -11.58 -26.03 -32.60
C GLY A 185 -13.03 -25.61 -32.85
N LYS A 186 -13.48 -24.45 -32.33
CA LYS A 186 -14.82 -23.89 -32.53
C LYS A 186 -14.81 -22.59 -33.33
N MET A 187 -13.65 -22.15 -33.82
CA MET A 187 -13.51 -20.98 -34.68
C MET A 187 -14.08 -21.29 -36.08
N SER A 188 -14.51 -20.24 -36.80
CA SER A 188 -15.00 -20.39 -38.18
C SER A 188 -13.86 -20.56 -39.19
N GLU A 189 -14.21 -20.88 -40.41
CA GLU A 189 -13.26 -20.89 -41.55
C GLU A 189 -12.73 -19.48 -41.88
N ASN A 190 -13.47 -18.41 -41.48
CA ASN A 190 -13.09 -17.01 -41.65
C ASN A 190 -12.35 -16.46 -40.39
N ALA A 191 -11.44 -17.24 -39.83
CA ALA A 191 -10.77 -16.93 -38.56
C ALA A 191 -10.11 -15.54 -38.54
N GLU A 192 -9.53 -15.05 -39.64
CA GLU A 192 -8.88 -13.73 -39.69
C GLU A 192 -9.89 -12.59 -39.47
N ASP A 193 -11.04 -12.63 -40.15
CA ASP A 193 -12.10 -11.62 -39.94
C ASP A 193 -12.69 -11.67 -38.55
N ASP A 194 -12.88 -12.87 -38.02
CA ASP A 194 -13.39 -13.06 -36.67
C ASP A 194 -12.42 -12.53 -35.60
N LEU A 195 -11.11 -12.78 -35.78
CA LEU A 195 -10.08 -12.22 -34.89
C LEU A 195 -10.00 -10.69 -34.97
N ALA A 196 -10.16 -10.11 -36.18
CA ALA A 196 -10.19 -8.65 -36.35
C ALA A 196 -11.38 -8.00 -35.65
N LYS A 197 -12.59 -8.60 -35.73
CA LYS A 197 -13.78 -8.15 -35.02
C LYS A 197 -13.59 -8.29 -33.50
N LEU A 198 -13.10 -9.44 -33.05
CA LEU A 198 -12.87 -9.70 -31.64
C LEU A 198 -11.80 -8.77 -31.04
N SER A 199 -10.75 -8.48 -31.81
CA SER A 199 -9.72 -7.47 -31.50
C SER A 199 -10.36 -6.10 -31.22
N THR A 200 -11.27 -5.66 -32.08
CA THR A 200 -12.00 -4.38 -31.92
C THR A 200 -12.90 -4.39 -30.68
N ILE A 201 -13.66 -5.48 -30.46
CA ILE A 201 -14.58 -5.61 -29.32
C ILE A 201 -13.81 -5.61 -27.98
N LEU A 202 -12.69 -6.32 -27.93
CA LEU A 202 -11.91 -6.48 -26.71
C LEU A 202 -10.85 -5.40 -26.49
N GLY A 203 -10.55 -4.56 -27.50
CA GLY A 203 -9.48 -3.57 -27.45
C GLY A 203 -8.08 -4.18 -27.29
N ILE A 204 -7.83 -5.36 -27.88
CA ILE A 204 -6.52 -6.04 -27.86
C ILE A 204 -6.08 -6.34 -29.29
N SER A 205 -4.78 -6.28 -29.60
CA SER A 205 -4.30 -6.49 -30.95
C SER A 205 -4.49 -7.93 -31.43
N VAL A 206 -4.73 -8.10 -32.74
CA VAL A 206 -4.82 -9.42 -33.37
C VAL A 206 -3.55 -10.25 -33.12
N ASP A 207 -2.37 -9.61 -33.18
CA ASP A 207 -1.08 -10.27 -32.88
C ASP A 207 -1.04 -10.83 -31.46
N SER A 208 -1.58 -10.10 -30.50
CA SER A 208 -1.69 -10.57 -29.10
C SER A 208 -2.59 -11.79 -28.97
N ILE A 209 -3.72 -11.81 -29.70
CA ILE A 209 -4.62 -12.97 -29.73
C ILE A 209 -3.91 -14.17 -30.37
N GLN A 210 -3.28 -13.98 -31.53
CA GLN A 210 -2.58 -15.04 -32.26
C GLN A 210 -1.41 -15.61 -31.43
N LYS A 211 -0.64 -14.76 -30.75
CA LYS A 211 0.44 -15.19 -29.85
C LYS A 211 -0.08 -16.10 -28.74
N LYS A 212 -1.24 -15.78 -28.13
CA LYS A 212 -1.86 -16.63 -27.11
C LYS A 212 -2.35 -17.96 -27.69
N LEU A 213 -2.94 -17.95 -28.88
CA LEU A 213 -3.43 -19.14 -29.57
C LEU A 213 -2.30 -20.07 -30.00
N SER A 214 -1.11 -19.55 -30.33
CA SER A 214 0.06 -20.33 -30.82
C SER A 214 0.91 -20.93 -29.69
N ALA A 215 0.52 -20.75 -28.39
CA ALA A 215 1.26 -21.32 -27.29
C ALA A 215 1.25 -22.86 -27.31
N SER A 216 2.38 -23.49 -26.97
CA SER A 216 2.60 -24.95 -27.13
C SER A 216 1.61 -25.86 -26.40
N TYR A 217 0.94 -25.36 -25.37
CA TYR A 217 -0.07 -26.09 -24.60
C TYR A 217 -1.48 -26.01 -25.21
N VAL A 218 -1.71 -25.12 -26.19
CA VAL A 218 -3.02 -24.89 -26.79
C VAL A 218 -3.36 -26.03 -27.75
N LYS A 219 -4.53 -26.62 -27.53
CA LYS A 219 -5.14 -27.66 -28.37
C LYS A 219 -6.50 -27.19 -28.87
N GLU A 220 -7.16 -27.94 -29.71
CA GLU A 220 -8.45 -27.60 -30.33
C GLU A 220 -9.55 -27.32 -29.30
N ASP A 221 -9.56 -28.04 -28.17
CA ASP A 221 -10.53 -27.91 -27.08
C ASP A 221 -10.12 -26.97 -25.95
N THR A 222 -8.90 -26.42 -26.02
CA THR A 222 -8.34 -25.54 -24.99
C THR A 222 -9.09 -24.20 -24.96
N PHE A 223 -9.56 -23.79 -23.78
CA PHE A 223 -10.02 -22.42 -23.57
C PHE A 223 -8.82 -21.48 -23.41
N VAL A 224 -8.62 -20.58 -24.36
CA VAL A 224 -7.56 -19.57 -24.34
C VAL A 224 -8.14 -18.23 -23.89
N ALA A 225 -7.86 -17.84 -22.64
CA ALA A 225 -8.32 -16.58 -22.07
C ALA A 225 -7.65 -15.38 -22.78
N LEU A 226 -8.43 -14.43 -23.26
CA LEU A 226 -7.98 -13.24 -23.98
C LEU A 226 -8.03 -11.98 -23.13
N LYS A 227 -9.22 -11.64 -22.58
CA LYS A 227 -9.44 -10.46 -21.75
C LYS A 227 -10.43 -10.77 -20.62
N ASN A 228 -10.15 -10.22 -19.47
CA ASN A 228 -11.08 -10.21 -18.35
C ASN A 228 -11.93 -8.93 -18.38
N VAL A 229 -13.19 -9.05 -18.02
CA VAL A 229 -14.13 -7.92 -17.93
C VAL A 229 -14.98 -8.03 -16.69
N ALA A 230 -15.51 -6.92 -16.20
CA ALA A 230 -16.43 -6.90 -15.08
C ALA A 230 -17.63 -7.82 -15.36
N LYS A 231 -18.11 -8.51 -14.33
CA LYS A 231 -19.24 -9.46 -14.47
C LYS A 231 -20.50 -8.79 -15.02
N GLU A 232 -20.70 -7.53 -14.70
CA GLU A 232 -21.83 -6.69 -15.07
C GLU A 232 -21.75 -6.13 -16.48
N ASN A 233 -20.59 -6.22 -17.14
CA ASN A 233 -20.39 -5.70 -18.50
C ASN A 233 -21.07 -6.60 -19.55
N SER A 234 -22.39 -6.49 -19.69
CA SER A 234 -23.21 -7.26 -20.63
C SER A 234 -22.87 -6.93 -22.08
N SER A 235 -22.63 -5.66 -22.38
CA SER A 235 -22.43 -5.18 -23.75
C SER A 235 -21.23 -5.85 -24.44
N ILE A 236 -20.05 -5.85 -23.84
CA ILE A 236 -18.86 -6.51 -24.40
C ILE A 236 -19.09 -8.03 -24.51
N LYS A 237 -19.73 -8.64 -23.50
CA LYS A 237 -19.98 -10.07 -23.49
C LYS A 237 -20.92 -10.51 -24.61
N GLU A 238 -22.03 -9.79 -24.81
CA GLU A 238 -22.98 -10.06 -25.88
C GLU A 238 -22.35 -9.89 -27.26
N GLN A 239 -21.59 -8.83 -27.48
CA GLN A 239 -20.87 -8.61 -28.72
C GLN A 239 -19.83 -9.71 -28.98
N ALA A 240 -19.03 -10.06 -27.98
CA ALA A 240 -18.01 -11.11 -28.13
C ALA A 240 -18.62 -12.48 -28.45
N LEU A 241 -19.77 -12.83 -27.85
CA LEU A 241 -20.47 -14.10 -28.11
C LEU A 241 -21.02 -14.23 -29.53
N THR A 242 -21.08 -13.17 -30.33
CA THR A 242 -21.43 -13.25 -31.75
C THR A 242 -20.32 -13.87 -32.59
N ILE A 243 -19.09 -13.94 -32.07
CA ILE A 243 -17.93 -14.46 -32.79
C ILE A 243 -17.79 -15.97 -32.54
N PRO A 244 -17.71 -16.80 -33.60
CA PRO A 244 -17.53 -18.24 -33.47
C PRO A 244 -16.29 -18.61 -32.68
N GLY A 245 -16.41 -19.60 -31.82
CA GLY A 245 -15.33 -20.05 -30.94
C GLY A 245 -15.15 -19.25 -29.66
N VAL A 246 -15.81 -18.10 -29.51
CA VAL A 246 -15.79 -17.36 -28.24
C VAL A 246 -16.53 -18.12 -27.16
N LYS A 247 -15.92 -18.19 -25.99
CA LYS A 247 -16.48 -18.72 -24.76
C LYS A 247 -16.22 -17.75 -23.62
N ILE A 248 -17.18 -17.63 -22.70
CA ILE A 248 -17.04 -16.83 -21.49
C ILE A 248 -17.06 -17.77 -20.29
N THR A 249 -16.09 -17.60 -19.39
CA THR A 249 -16.00 -18.33 -18.13
C THR A 249 -16.01 -17.37 -16.96
N THR A 250 -16.45 -17.82 -15.80
CA THR A 250 -16.37 -17.05 -14.57
C THR A 250 -15.08 -17.41 -13.84
N THR A 251 -14.33 -16.39 -13.40
CA THR A 251 -13.08 -16.55 -12.66
C THR A 251 -13.15 -15.75 -11.36
N SER A 252 -12.62 -16.31 -10.27
CA SER A 252 -12.47 -15.58 -9.01
C SER A 252 -11.42 -14.48 -9.17
N SER A 253 -11.69 -13.30 -8.61
CA SER A 253 -10.78 -12.17 -8.63
C SER A 253 -11.01 -11.25 -7.44
N ARG A 254 -10.07 -10.35 -7.16
CA ARG A 254 -10.31 -9.19 -6.31
C ARG A 254 -11.25 -8.24 -7.03
N VAL A 255 -12.24 -7.70 -6.32
CA VAL A 255 -13.19 -6.72 -6.86
C VAL A 255 -13.29 -5.52 -5.93
N TYR A 256 -13.60 -4.36 -6.52
CA TYR A 256 -13.76 -3.08 -5.86
C TYR A 256 -15.15 -2.52 -6.21
N PRO A 257 -16.19 -2.81 -5.40
CA PRO A 257 -17.58 -2.44 -5.75
C PRO A 257 -17.82 -0.95 -5.96
N LEU A 258 -17.06 -0.07 -5.28
CA LEU A 258 -17.16 1.38 -5.48
C LEU A 258 -16.30 1.90 -6.65
N GLY A 259 -15.43 1.06 -7.26
CA GLY A 259 -14.65 1.47 -8.43
C GLY A 259 -13.88 2.79 -8.22
N GLU A 260 -14.26 3.83 -8.99
CA GLU A 260 -13.65 5.16 -8.93
C GLU A 260 -13.95 5.91 -7.63
N GLU A 261 -15.11 5.66 -7.03
CA GLU A 261 -15.64 6.42 -5.88
C GLU A 261 -14.76 6.26 -4.63
N ALA A 262 -13.96 5.16 -4.55
CA ALA A 262 -13.08 4.90 -3.41
C ALA A 262 -11.64 4.52 -3.81
N ALA A 263 -11.26 4.66 -5.09
CA ALA A 263 -9.99 4.14 -5.58
C ALA A 263 -8.77 4.78 -4.90
N GLN A 264 -8.77 6.07 -4.64
CA GLN A 264 -7.67 6.76 -3.97
C GLN A 264 -7.51 6.32 -2.50
N LEU A 265 -8.59 5.93 -1.85
CA LEU A 265 -8.59 5.42 -0.49
C LEU A 265 -8.15 3.95 -0.46
N ILE A 266 -8.85 3.11 -1.21
CA ILE A 266 -8.66 1.64 -1.16
C ILE A 266 -7.40 1.23 -1.92
N GLY A 267 -7.16 1.83 -3.09
CA GLY A 267 -6.09 1.41 -3.99
C GLY A 267 -6.48 0.19 -4.82
N TYR A 268 -5.49 -0.58 -5.23
CA TYR A 268 -5.65 -1.77 -6.05
C TYR A 268 -4.51 -2.77 -5.84
N VAL A 269 -4.75 -4.00 -6.28
CA VAL A 269 -3.75 -5.06 -6.34
C VAL A 269 -3.36 -5.37 -7.78
N GLN A 270 -2.13 -5.83 -7.99
CA GLN A 270 -1.64 -6.39 -9.25
C GLN A 270 -0.68 -7.55 -8.99
N ASN A 271 -0.32 -8.27 -10.05
CA ASN A 271 0.76 -9.24 -9.98
C ASN A 271 2.06 -8.54 -9.55
N ILE A 272 2.84 -9.26 -8.76
CA ILE A 272 4.16 -8.79 -8.34
C ILE A 272 5.08 -8.60 -9.57
N SER A 273 5.86 -7.52 -9.61
CA SER A 273 6.86 -7.32 -10.65
C SER A 273 8.13 -8.14 -10.37
N ALA A 274 9.02 -8.24 -11.35
CA ALA A 274 10.29 -8.94 -11.17
C ALA A 274 11.18 -8.27 -10.11
N GLU A 275 11.20 -6.93 -10.09
CA GLU A 275 11.95 -6.13 -9.14
C GLU A 275 11.40 -6.32 -7.71
N GLU A 276 10.08 -6.25 -7.54
CA GLU A 276 9.44 -6.47 -6.24
C GLU A 276 9.67 -7.91 -5.75
N LEU A 277 9.66 -8.89 -6.66
CA LEU A 277 9.92 -10.29 -6.31
C LEU A 277 11.37 -10.48 -5.83
N GLU A 278 12.34 -9.82 -6.43
CA GLU A 278 13.73 -9.87 -5.96
C GLU A 278 13.85 -9.38 -4.52
N GLU A 279 13.16 -8.30 -4.17
CA GLU A 279 13.16 -7.73 -2.81
C GLU A 279 12.35 -8.57 -1.82
N LEU A 280 11.24 -9.17 -2.25
CA LEU A 280 10.24 -9.78 -1.38
C LEU A 280 10.24 -11.32 -1.39
N SER A 281 11.09 -11.97 -2.20
CA SER A 281 11.15 -13.43 -2.29
C SER A 281 11.36 -14.12 -0.92
N ARG A 282 12.20 -13.52 -0.07
CA ARG A 282 12.45 -14.02 1.30
C ARG A 282 11.24 -13.87 2.24
N LYS A 283 10.22 -13.09 1.85
CA LYS A 283 8.96 -12.94 2.59
C LYS A 283 7.86 -13.88 2.08
N GLY A 284 8.23 -14.90 1.29
CA GLY A 284 7.32 -15.92 0.78
C GLY A 284 6.46 -15.46 -0.41
N TYR A 285 6.90 -14.45 -1.17
CA TYR A 285 6.31 -14.11 -2.47
C TYR A 285 6.91 -14.97 -3.58
N ASN A 286 6.11 -15.23 -4.60
CA ASN A 286 6.49 -15.94 -5.81
C ASN A 286 5.95 -15.21 -7.05
N SER A 287 6.33 -15.66 -8.24
CA SER A 287 5.96 -15.01 -9.51
C SER A 287 4.46 -14.94 -9.80
N SER A 288 3.63 -15.69 -9.09
CA SER A 288 2.17 -15.64 -9.19
C SER A 288 1.49 -14.84 -8.09
N SER A 289 2.27 -14.28 -7.15
CA SER A 289 1.75 -13.51 -6.03
C SER A 289 1.11 -12.21 -6.50
N ILE A 290 0.01 -11.84 -5.83
CA ILE A 290 -0.70 -10.57 -5.99
C ILE A 290 -0.33 -9.67 -4.81
N ILE A 291 0.01 -8.41 -5.09
CA ILE A 291 0.47 -7.44 -4.09
C ILE A 291 -0.32 -6.14 -4.19
N GLY A 292 -0.58 -5.49 -3.06
CA GLY A 292 -1.17 -4.14 -3.01
C GLY A 292 -0.21 -3.09 -3.56
N LYS A 293 -0.68 -2.29 -4.54
CA LYS A 293 0.14 -1.28 -5.23
C LYS A 293 -0.07 0.14 -4.71
N SER A 294 -1.25 0.44 -4.21
CA SER A 294 -1.60 1.78 -3.71
C SER A 294 -2.65 1.70 -2.60
N GLY A 295 -2.96 2.82 -1.97
CA GLY A 295 -4.00 2.95 -0.96
C GLY A 295 -3.87 1.99 0.21
N LEU A 296 -4.99 1.64 0.82
CA LEU A 296 -5.05 0.71 1.95
C LEU A 296 -4.64 -0.71 1.58
N GLU A 297 -4.82 -1.12 0.32
CA GLU A 297 -4.31 -2.40 -0.19
C GLU A 297 -2.80 -2.54 0.00
N LYS A 298 -2.04 -1.46 -0.24
CA LYS A 298 -0.59 -1.42 -0.05
C LYS A 298 -0.20 -1.26 1.42
N ILE A 299 -0.87 -0.35 2.13
CA ILE A 299 -0.54 -0.02 3.52
C ILE A 299 -0.74 -1.22 4.43
N TYR A 300 -1.80 -2.00 4.19
CA TYR A 300 -2.15 -3.18 4.98
C TYR A 300 -1.81 -4.51 4.28
N GLU A 301 -0.85 -4.50 3.35
CA GLU A 301 -0.43 -5.71 2.63
C GLU A 301 -0.14 -6.88 3.56
N ASP A 302 0.64 -6.66 4.61
CA ASP A 302 1.05 -7.72 5.56
C ASP A 302 -0.14 -8.34 6.32
N LYS A 303 -1.23 -7.59 6.53
CA LYS A 303 -2.45 -8.10 7.15
C LYS A 303 -3.37 -8.78 6.13
N LEU A 304 -3.57 -8.12 5.00
CA LEU A 304 -4.52 -8.55 3.97
C LEU A 304 -4.06 -9.79 3.22
N ARG A 305 -2.75 -9.94 2.96
CA ARG A 305 -2.25 -11.01 2.10
C ARG A 305 -2.47 -12.41 2.66
N GLY A 306 -2.29 -12.61 3.97
CA GLY A 306 -2.19 -13.93 4.58
C GLY A 306 -0.85 -14.61 4.29
N THR A 307 -0.81 -15.91 4.48
CA THR A 307 0.39 -16.74 4.22
C THR A 307 -0.03 -18.01 3.51
N ASP A 308 0.51 -18.24 2.33
CA ASP A 308 0.25 -19.46 1.60
C ASP A 308 0.76 -20.68 2.38
N GLY A 309 0.03 -21.77 2.31
CA GLY A 309 0.47 -23.07 2.73
C GLY A 309 1.17 -23.83 1.62
N CYS A 310 1.82 -24.90 1.97
CA CYS A 310 2.51 -25.77 1.03
C CYS A 310 2.36 -27.23 1.43
N GLU A 311 2.19 -28.11 0.47
CA GLU A 311 2.15 -29.54 0.68
C GLU A 311 3.15 -30.23 -0.25
N ILE A 312 4.05 -31.02 0.30
CA ILE A 312 5.00 -31.88 -0.43
C ILE A 312 4.51 -33.32 -0.27
N TYR A 313 4.32 -34.02 -1.39
CA TYR A 313 3.81 -35.39 -1.37
C TYR A 313 4.37 -36.23 -2.51
N ILE A 314 4.36 -37.55 -2.33
CA ILE A 314 4.77 -38.54 -3.32
C ILE A 314 3.54 -39.00 -4.11
N VAL A 315 3.70 -39.14 -5.42
CA VAL A 315 2.72 -39.77 -6.32
C VAL A 315 3.37 -40.96 -7.02
N ASP A 316 2.54 -41.95 -7.40
CA ASP A 316 2.96 -43.10 -8.23
C ASP A 316 3.04 -42.73 -9.73
N ALA A 317 3.23 -43.74 -10.57
CA ALA A 317 3.31 -43.59 -12.03
C ALA A 317 1.99 -43.12 -12.65
N GLU A 318 0.85 -43.46 -12.06
CA GLU A 318 -0.50 -43.09 -12.45
C GLU A 318 -0.86 -41.67 -11.97
N GLY A 319 -0.05 -41.07 -11.09
CA GLY A 319 -0.26 -39.75 -10.49
C GLY A 319 -1.10 -39.76 -9.21
N GLU A 320 -1.43 -40.93 -8.70
CA GLU A 320 -2.16 -41.09 -7.44
C GLU A 320 -1.26 -40.83 -6.24
N ARG A 321 -1.84 -40.24 -5.19
CA ARG A 321 -1.10 -39.88 -3.98
C ARG A 321 -0.74 -41.11 -3.15
N VAL A 322 0.57 -41.31 -2.90
CA VAL A 322 1.11 -42.39 -2.07
C VAL A 322 1.29 -41.92 -0.63
N LYS A 323 1.94 -40.76 -0.43
CA LYS A 323 2.33 -40.30 0.92
C LYS A 323 2.55 -38.77 0.93
N THR A 324 2.13 -38.12 2.01
CA THR A 324 2.52 -36.74 2.30
C THR A 324 3.87 -36.74 3.05
N ILE A 325 4.83 -35.94 2.57
CA ILE A 325 6.16 -35.75 3.20
C ILE A 325 6.07 -34.64 4.24
N ALA A 326 5.52 -33.50 3.85
CA ALA A 326 5.36 -32.33 4.71
C ALA A 326 4.13 -31.52 4.28
N LYS A 327 3.56 -30.82 5.25
CA LYS A 327 2.43 -29.90 5.00
C LYS A 327 2.54 -28.71 5.96
N GLN A 328 2.51 -27.54 5.39
CA GLN A 328 2.30 -26.28 6.10
C GLN A 328 0.91 -25.76 5.74
N ASP A 329 0.07 -25.56 6.75
CA ASP A 329 -1.28 -25.02 6.51
C ASP A 329 -1.22 -23.55 6.11
N LEU A 330 -2.13 -23.14 5.23
CA LEU A 330 -2.32 -21.74 4.87
C LEU A 330 -2.89 -20.94 6.06
N LYS A 331 -2.60 -19.65 6.09
CA LYS A 331 -3.26 -18.68 6.98
C LYS A 331 -3.87 -17.59 6.10
N ASN A 332 -5.20 -17.49 6.08
CA ASN A 332 -5.88 -16.43 5.34
C ASN A 332 -5.52 -15.06 5.89
N GLY A 333 -5.60 -14.04 5.04
CA GLY A 333 -5.47 -12.64 5.44
C GLY A 333 -6.57 -12.22 6.38
N GLU A 334 -6.32 -11.16 7.11
CA GLU A 334 -7.25 -10.57 8.07
C GLU A 334 -8.14 -9.54 7.37
N ASP A 335 -9.43 -9.56 7.64
CA ASP A 335 -10.34 -8.54 7.16
C ASP A 335 -10.10 -7.21 7.89
N ILE A 336 -10.32 -6.10 7.19
CA ILE A 336 -10.20 -4.75 7.72
C ILE A 336 -11.56 -4.08 7.63
N LYS A 337 -12.00 -3.50 8.75
CA LYS A 337 -13.20 -2.67 8.80
C LYS A 337 -12.80 -1.21 8.97
N LEU A 338 -13.37 -0.34 8.15
CA LEU A 338 -13.10 1.10 8.15
C LEU A 338 -14.21 1.87 8.85
N THR A 339 -13.89 3.09 9.27
CA THR A 339 -14.87 4.08 9.75
C THR A 339 -15.68 4.71 8.62
N ILE A 340 -15.26 4.52 7.38
CA ILE A 340 -15.89 5.04 6.16
C ILE A 340 -17.33 4.57 6.04
N ASP A 341 -18.23 5.46 5.65
CA ASP A 341 -19.57 5.15 5.17
C ASP A 341 -19.58 5.13 3.64
N ALA A 342 -19.80 3.96 3.06
CA ALA A 342 -19.76 3.75 1.61
C ALA A 342 -20.79 4.59 0.84
N ASN A 343 -21.95 4.86 1.44
CA ASN A 343 -22.98 5.67 0.81
C ASN A 343 -22.58 7.14 0.79
N MET A 344 -22.07 7.66 1.91
CA MET A 344 -21.57 9.03 2.00
C MET A 344 -20.38 9.24 1.04
N GLN A 345 -19.43 8.31 0.98
CA GLN A 345 -18.31 8.31 0.06
C GLN A 345 -18.78 8.45 -1.40
N LYS A 346 -19.72 7.59 -1.81
CA LYS A 346 -20.33 7.58 -3.14
C LYS A 346 -21.11 8.85 -3.43
N GLN A 347 -21.91 9.33 -2.50
CA GLN A 347 -22.71 10.56 -2.64
C GLN A 347 -21.79 11.75 -2.92
N ILE A 348 -20.73 11.92 -2.13
CA ILE A 348 -19.77 13.02 -2.28
C ILE A 348 -19.08 12.94 -3.63
N TYR A 349 -18.52 11.75 -3.98
CA TYR A 349 -17.81 11.55 -5.25
C TYR A 349 -18.68 11.96 -6.44
N ASN A 350 -19.90 11.42 -6.52
CA ASN A 350 -20.82 11.68 -7.63
C ASN A 350 -21.27 13.16 -7.67
N SER A 351 -21.37 13.82 -6.51
CA SER A 351 -21.76 15.23 -6.44
C SER A 351 -20.76 16.19 -7.08
N LEU A 352 -19.49 15.80 -7.18
CA LEU A 352 -18.41 16.60 -7.77
C LEU A 352 -18.38 16.57 -9.30
N GLU A 353 -19.17 15.69 -9.93
CA GLU A 353 -19.38 15.67 -11.39
C GLU A 353 -18.07 15.62 -12.21
N GLY A 354 -17.03 14.97 -11.67
CA GLY A 354 -15.72 14.83 -12.29
C GLY A 354 -14.81 16.07 -12.16
N ASN A 355 -15.26 17.16 -11.51
CA ASN A 355 -14.41 18.30 -11.22
C ASN A 355 -13.29 17.94 -10.24
N LYS A 356 -12.14 18.62 -10.35
CA LYS A 356 -10.95 18.38 -9.52
C LYS A 356 -11.17 18.87 -8.09
N GLY A 357 -11.32 17.96 -7.13
CA GLY A 357 -11.61 18.33 -5.75
C GLY A 357 -11.24 17.28 -4.71
N ALA A 358 -11.31 17.69 -3.45
CA ALA A 358 -11.16 16.81 -2.31
C ALA A 358 -12.19 17.11 -1.23
N PHE A 359 -12.67 16.03 -0.57
CA PHE A 359 -13.56 16.13 0.59
C PHE A 359 -13.05 15.22 1.71
N VAL A 360 -13.18 15.74 2.93
CA VAL A 360 -12.99 15.02 4.18
C VAL A 360 -14.25 15.23 5.02
N ALA A 361 -14.98 14.16 5.31
CA ALA A 361 -16.07 14.17 6.28
C ALA A 361 -15.67 13.35 7.50
N MET A 362 -15.75 13.93 8.68
CA MET A 362 -15.29 13.31 9.93
C MET A 362 -16.25 13.62 11.06
N ASN A 363 -16.43 12.66 11.98
CA ASN A 363 -17.09 12.94 13.25
C ASN A 363 -16.11 13.71 14.17
N PRO A 364 -16.40 14.98 14.52
CA PRO A 364 -15.48 15.79 15.31
C PRO A 364 -15.32 15.33 16.76
N LYS A 365 -16.23 14.50 17.29
CA LYS A 365 -16.21 14.02 18.68
C LYS A 365 -15.45 12.71 18.84
N THR A 366 -15.46 11.86 17.81
CA THR A 366 -14.81 10.54 17.87
C THR A 366 -13.51 10.48 17.06
N GLY A 367 -13.36 11.31 16.03
CA GLY A 367 -12.26 11.27 15.07
C GLY A 367 -12.45 10.26 13.93
N GLU A 368 -13.61 9.59 13.88
CA GLU A 368 -13.95 8.68 12.77
C GLU A 368 -14.04 9.44 11.46
N VAL A 369 -13.21 9.08 10.48
CA VAL A 369 -13.32 9.62 9.13
C VAL A 369 -14.36 8.82 8.38
N LEU A 370 -15.45 9.50 7.99
CA LEU A 370 -16.62 8.89 7.37
C LEU A 370 -16.56 8.90 5.84
N ALA A 371 -15.87 9.86 5.26
CA ALA A 371 -15.58 9.90 3.83
C ALA A 371 -14.26 10.60 3.53
N LEU A 372 -13.54 10.08 2.53
CA LEU A 372 -12.31 10.63 1.96
C LEU A 372 -12.39 10.55 0.44
N VAL A 373 -12.71 11.66 -0.19
CA VAL A 373 -12.92 11.71 -1.63
C VAL A 373 -11.86 12.57 -2.32
N SER A 374 -11.35 12.06 -3.42
CA SER A 374 -10.47 12.78 -4.36
C SER A 374 -11.01 12.58 -5.77
N THR A 375 -11.29 13.65 -6.50
CA THR A 375 -11.81 13.63 -7.88
C THR A 375 -10.93 14.45 -8.82
N PRO A 376 -10.92 14.10 -10.14
CA PRO A 376 -11.34 12.80 -10.67
C PRO A 376 -10.49 11.65 -10.13
N SER A 377 -10.92 10.42 -10.37
CA SER A 377 -10.20 9.23 -9.93
C SER A 377 -10.14 8.19 -11.06
N TYR A 378 -9.53 7.06 -10.78
CA TYR A 378 -9.43 5.91 -11.66
C TYR A 378 -10.28 4.76 -11.12
N ASN A 379 -10.60 3.77 -11.96
CA ASN A 379 -11.30 2.58 -11.48
C ASN A 379 -10.29 1.51 -11.03
N SER A 380 -10.29 1.16 -9.73
CA SER A 380 -9.41 0.12 -9.18
C SER A 380 -9.59 -1.25 -9.86
N ASN A 381 -10.78 -1.55 -10.38
CA ASN A 381 -11.03 -2.80 -11.09
C ASN A 381 -10.23 -2.92 -12.39
N ASP A 382 -9.95 -1.82 -13.11
CA ASP A 382 -9.24 -1.84 -14.38
C ASP A 382 -7.83 -2.40 -14.23
N PHE A 383 -7.17 -2.14 -13.09
CA PHE A 383 -5.84 -2.68 -12.77
C PHE A 383 -5.84 -4.19 -12.56
N VAL A 384 -6.92 -4.73 -12.04
CA VAL A 384 -7.10 -6.18 -11.81
C VAL A 384 -7.53 -6.89 -13.09
N LEU A 385 -8.38 -6.25 -13.90
CA LEU A 385 -8.85 -6.79 -15.17
C LEU A 385 -7.76 -6.81 -16.24
N GLY A 386 -6.75 -5.96 -16.07
CA GLY A 386 -5.65 -5.75 -17.03
C GLY A 386 -5.99 -4.66 -18.04
N MET A 387 -5.23 -3.58 -18.00
CA MET A 387 -5.35 -2.45 -18.94
C MET A 387 -4.47 -2.65 -20.16
N THR A 388 -4.91 -2.13 -21.30
CA THR A 388 -4.07 -1.92 -22.47
C THR A 388 -3.13 -0.71 -22.26
N ASN A 389 -2.12 -0.58 -23.11
CA ASN A 389 -1.24 0.60 -23.04
C ASN A 389 -1.99 1.91 -23.30
N GLU A 390 -3.01 1.86 -24.16
CA GLU A 390 -3.87 3.01 -24.48
C GLU A 390 -4.74 3.40 -23.28
N GLU A 391 -5.36 2.43 -22.60
CA GLU A 391 -6.14 2.66 -21.37
C GLU A 391 -5.25 3.24 -20.25
N TRP A 392 -4.05 2.69 -20.06
CA TRP A 392 -3.08 3.24 -19.12
C TRP A 392 -2.66 4.66 -19.48
N LYS A 393 -2.36 4.91 -20.76
CA LYS A 393 -1.95 6.24 -21.23
C LYS A 393 -3.06 7.28 -21.00
N ALA A 394 -4.32 6.90 -21.27
CA ALA A 394 -5.47 7.78 -21.03
C ALA A 394 -5.59 8.23 -19.57
N ILE A 395 -5.22 7.39 -18.61
CA ILE A 395 -5.24 7.72 -17.19
C ILE A 395 -3.97 8.49 -16.75
N SER A 396 -2.80 8.01 -17.20
CA SER A 396 -1.50 8.53 -16.72
C SER A 396 -1.12 9.88 -17.33
N GLU A 397 -1.63 10.21 -18.52
CA GLU A 397 -1.39 11.47 -19.24
C GLU A 397 -2.57 12.44 -19.16
N ASP A 398 -3.65 12.10 -18.43
CA ASP A 398 -4.80 12.98 -18.24
C ASP A 398 -4.39 14.23 -17.46
N GLU A 399 -4.67 15.41 -18.04
CA GLU A 399 -4.38 16.74 -17.44
C GLU A 399 -5.12 16.95 -16.11
N ASN A 400 -6.26 16.29 -15.90
CA ASN A 400 -7.01 16.32 -14.64
C ASN A 400 -6.38 15.45 -13.54
N LYS A 401 -5.34 14.68 -13.85
CA LYS A 401 -4.53 13.87 -12.91
C LYS A 401 -5.37 12.96 -12.03
N PRO A 402 -6.11 11.99 -12.59
CA PRO A 402 -6.93 11.06 -11.80
C PRO A 402 -6.13 10.19 -10.83
N MET A 403 -4.81 10.01 -11.07
CA MET A 403 -3.92 9.30 -10.15
C MET A 403 -3.51 10.13 -8.93
N LEU A 404 -3.73 11.46 -8.94
CA LEU A 404 -3.37 12.33 -7.82
C LEU A 404 -4.40 12.18 -6.68
N ASN A 405 -3.92 11.76 -5.52
CA ASN A 405 -4.74 11.75 -4.31
C ASN A 405 -4.71 13.15 -3.66
N ARG A 406 -5.75 13.94 -3.91
CA ARG A 406 -5.82 15.35 -3.51
C ARG A 406 -5.93 15.58 -2.01
N TYR A 407 -6.61 14.70 -1.29
CA TYR A 407 -6.72 14.85 0.18
C TYR A 407 -5.41 14.50 0.92
N THR A 408 -4.45 13.87 0.26
CA THR A 408 -3.12 13.65 0.85
C THR A 408 -2.15 14.82 0.62
N GLN A 409 -2.48 15.73 -0.29
CA GLN A 409 -1.65 16.88 -0.62
C GLN A 409 -1.95 18.08 0.29
N THR A 410 -1.13 19.12 0.15
CA THR A 410 -1.36 20.41 0.81
C THR A 410 -1.77 21.47 -0.18
N TRP A 411 -2.66 22.38 0.24
CA TRP A 411 -3.27 23.39 -0.58
C TRP A 411 -3.33 24.72 0.18
N SER A 412 -3.27 25.84 -0.53
CA SER A 412 -3.50 27.17 0.07
C SER A 412 -4.96 27.27 0.54
N PRO A 413 -5.22 27.52 1.85
CA PRO A 413 -6.56 27.48 2.42
C PRO A 413 -7.38 28.75 2.15
N GLY A 414 -6.72 29.86 1.82
CA GLY A 414 -7.38 31.16 1.72
C GLY A 414 -8.18 31.49 2.98
N SER A 415 -9.33 32.12 2.80
CA SER A 415 -10.15 32.62 3.93
C SER A 415 -10.66 31.57 4.89
N THR A 416 -10.55 30.24 4.61
CA THR A 416 -10.86 29.22 5.60
C THR A 416 -9.83 29.16 6.73
N PHE A 417 -8.70 29.86 6.59
CA PHE A 417 -7.68 29.98 7.61
C PHE A 417 -7.95 31.11 8.64
N LYS A 418 -8.80 32.05 8.32
CA LYS A 418 -9.13 33.21 9.19
C LYS A 418 -9.60 32.82 10.59
N PRO A 419 -10.49 31.82 10.77
CA PRO A 419 -10.84 31.33 12.10
C PRO A 419 -9.63 30.86 12.91
N VAL A 420 -8.66 30.21 12.23
CA VAL A 420 -7.42 29.73 12.85
C VAL A 420 -6.57 30.90 13.34
N THR A 421 -6.40 31.94 12.52
CA THR A 421 -5.71 33.19 12.91
C THR A 421 -6.36 33.84 14.11
N GLY A 422 -7.70 33.97 14.12
CA GLY A 422 -8.45 34.52 15.25
C GLY A 422 -8.23 33.71 16.52
N ALA A 423 -8.32 32.37 16.42
CA ALA A 423 -8.12 31.46 17.55
C ALA A 423 -6.68 31.50 18.10
N ILE A 424 -5.67 31.60 17.23
CA ILE A 424 -4.26 31.79 17.65
C ILE A 424 -4.09 33.10 18.42
N GLY A 425 -4.64 34.22 17.89
CA GLY A 425 -4.53 35.52 18.52
C GLY A 425 -5.22 35.60 19.88
N MET A 426 -6.42 35.05 20.02
CA MET A 426 -7.12 34.95 21.31
C MET A 426 -6.39 34.04 22.28
N THR A 427 -5.91 32.89 21.82
CA THR A 427 -5.19 31.92 22.68
C THR A 427 -3.87 32.46 23.21
N SER A 428 -3.16 33.28 22.43
CA SER A 428 -1.96 33.97 22.88
C SER A 428 -2.24 35.22 23.72
N GLY A 429 -3.52 35.65 23.84
CA GLY A 429 -3.91 36.85 24.55
C GLY A 429 -3.54 38.16 23.82
N THR A 430 -3.14 38.08 22.57
CA THR A 430 -2.73 39.25 21.76
C THR A 430 -3.88 39.90 21.00
N LEU A 431 -4.99 39.18 20.79
CA LEU A 431 -6.18 39.63 20.07
C LEU A 431 -7.39 39.65 21.00
N ASP A 432 -8.01 40.82 21.19
CA ASP A 432 -9.33 40.96 21.81
C ASP A 432 -10.38 40.83 20.67
N PRO A 433 -11.32 39.86 20.76
CA PRO A 433 -12.34 39.68 19.70
C PRO A 433 -13.27 40.88 19.51
N ASN A 434 -13.40 41.77 20.52
CA ASN A 434 -14.24 42.95 20.46
C ASN A 434 -13.51 44.23 19.99
N GLU A 435 -12.19 44.17 19.84
CA GLU A 435 -11.41 45.33 19.41
C GLU A 435 -11.77 45.78 18.01
N ASP A 436 -12.00 47.07 17.84
CA ASP A 436 -12.29 47.70 16.57
C ASP A 436 -10.99 48.12 15.86
N PHE A 437 -10.65 47.44 14.79
CA PHE A 437 -9.48 47.80 13.95
C PHE A 437 -9.76 48.90 12.95
N GLY A 438 -10.99 49.45 12.96
CA GLY A 438 -11.45 50.44 12.01
C GLY A 438 -11.57 49.89 10.57
N THR A 439 -12.61 50.34 9.86
CA THR A 439 -12.81 49.96 8.47
C THR A 439 -11.84 50.71 7.56
N SER A 440 -11.27 50.05 6.57
CA SER A 440 -10.26 50.60 5.65
C SER A 440 -10.74 50.67 4.18
N GLY A 441 -12.04 50.48 3.95
CA GLY A 441 -12.59 50.39 2.60
C GLY A 441 -12.17 49.13 1.88
N LEU A 442 -11.84 49.23 0.59
CA LEU A 442 -11.49 48.04 -0.24
C LEU A 442 -10.01 47.71 -0.26
N SER A 443 -9.13 48.57 0.24
CA SER A 443 -7.70 48.33 0.26
C SER A 443 -7.01 49.02 1.43
N TRP A 444 -5.95 48.39 1.95
CA TRP A 444 -5.17 48.89 3.04
C TRP A 444 -3.69 48.56 2.84
N GLN A 445 -2.86 49.47 3.30
CA GLN A 445 -1.42 49.35 3.34
C GLN A 445 -0.94 49.81 4.72
N LYS A 446 -0.01 49.11 5.38
CA LYS A 446 0.47 49.50 6.69
C LYS A 446 1.14 50.87 6.67
N ASP A 447 2.13 51.02 5.81
CA ASP A 447 2.86 52.26 5.56
C ASP A 447 3.68 52.16 4.24
N SER A 448 4.51 53.18 3.95
CA SER A 448 5.28 53.28 2.72
C SER A 448 6.38 52.22 2.57
N SER A 449 6.74 51.49 3.63
CA SER A 449 7.74 50.41 3.56
C SER A 449 7.27 49.23 2.69
N TRP A 450 5.94 49.09 2.51
CA TRP A 450 5.33 48.07 1.67
C TRP A 450 5.35 48.39 0.15
N GLY A 451 5.90 49.56 -0.24
CA GLY A 451 5.94 49.97 -1.65
C GLY A 451 4.54 50.05 -2.26
N ASP A 452 4.31 49.33 -3.34
CA ASP A 452 2.98 49.27 -4.02
C ASP A 452 2.07 48.17 -3.49
N TYR A 453 2.53 47.36 -2.52
CA TYR A 453 1.75 46.26 -1.98
C TYR A 453 0.59 46.75 -1.12
N LYS A 454 -0.59 46.17 -1.34
CA LYS A 454 -1.83 46.48 -0.59
C LYS A 454 -2.64 45.21 -0.36
N VAL A 455 -3.14 45.04 0.84
CA VAL A 455 -4.15 44.03 1.14
C VAL A 455 -5.51 44.55 0.67
N THR A 456 -6.26 43.73 -0.03
CA THR A 456 -7.59 44.06 -0.55
C THR A 456 -8.66 43.15 0.06
N THR A 457 -9.88 43.69 0.22
CA THR A 457 -11.07 42.95 0.64
C THR A 457 -12.17 43.07 -0.41
N LEU A 458 -13.11 42.10 -0.43
CA LEU A 458 -14.14 42.04 -1.48
C LEU A 458 -15.24 43.09 -1.30
N THR A 459 -15.67 43.34 -0.08
CA THR A 459 -16.84 44.16 0.23
C THR A 459 -16.52 45.12 1.36
N PRO A 460 -16.69 46.44 1.17
CA PRO A 460 -16.59 47.40 2.25
C PRO A 460 -17.81 47.26 3.17
N TYR A 461 -17.63 47.55 4.45
CA TYR A 461 -18.72 47.62 5.43
C TYR A 461 -18.48 48.75 6.42
N THR A 462 -19.51 49.12 7.17
CA THR A 462 -19.50 50.27 8.09
C THR A 462 -19.69 49.85 9.55
N GLU A 463 -19.98 48.59 9.78
CA GLU A 463 -20.06 48.01 11.13
C GLU A 463 -18.67 48.02 11.78
N THR A 464 -18.61 47.88 13.08
CA THR A 464 -17.35 47.72 13.84
C THR A 464 -16.48 46.63 13.22
N ALA A 465 -15.23 46.96 12.91
CA ALA A 465 -14.26 45.99 12.37
C ALA A 465 -13.66 45.12 13.52
N ASN A 466 -14.50 44.31 14.12
CA ASN A 466 -14.14 43.31 15.14
C ASN A 466 -14.09 41.90 14.55
N LEU A 467 -13.67 40.90 15.34
CA LEU A 467 -13.46 39.52 14.88
C LEU A 467 -14.72 38.92 14.23
N ARG A 468 -15.89 39.07 14.88
CA ARG A 468 -17.19 38.55 14.37
C ARG A 468 -17.52 39.11 13.00
N ASN A 469 -17.54 40.44 12.86
CA ASN A 469 -17.87 41.09 11.61
C ASN A 469 -16.86 40.80 10.51
N ALA A 470 -15.59 40.70 10.86
CA ALA A 470 -14.53 40.32 9.93
C ALA A 470 -14.68 38.88 9.42
N LEU A 471 -15.13 37.93 10.26
CA LEU A 471 -15.44 36.54 9.86
C LEU A 471 -16.68 36.50 8.96
N ILE A 472 -17.78 37.19 9.34
CA ILE A 472 -19.02 37.28 8.56
C ILE A 472 -18.74 37.82 7.16
N ARG A 473 -17.99 38.92 7.04
CA ARG A 473 -17.64 39.60 5.78
C ARG A 473 -16.44 39.00 5.07
N SER A 474 -15.73 38.07 5.73
CA SER A 474 -14.48 37.51 5.23
C SER A 474 -13.41 38.56 4.93
N ASP A 475 -13.20 39.52 5.83
CA ASP A 475 -12.35 40.71 5.63
C ASP A 475 -10.84 40.34 5.72
N ASN A 476 -10.15 40.44 4.60
CA ASN A 476 -8.69 40.19 4.55
C ASN A 476 -7.92 41.28 5.31
N ILE A 477 -8.39 42.54 5.28
CA ILE A 477 -7.68 43.65 5.89
C ILE A 477 -7.66 43.52 7.40
N TYR A 478 -8.80 43.13 8.01
CA TYR A 478 -8.85 42.84 9.43
C TYR A 478 -7.82 41.75 9.81
N PHE A 479 -7.81 40.64 9.08
CA PHE A 479 -6.93 39.50 9.42
C PHE A 479 -5.45 39.77 9.12
N ALA A 480 -5.10 40.60 8.15
CA ALA A 480 -3.74 41.10 7.97
C ALA A 480 -3.29 41.94 9.17
N LYS A 481 -4.13 42.89 9.65
CA LYS A 481 -3.88 43.72 10.83
C LYS A 481 -3.78 42.83 12.08
N ALA A 482 -4.65 41.81 12.23
CA ALA A 482 -4.65 40.86 13.33
C ALA A 482 -3.35 40.06 13.38
N ALA A 483 -2.88 39.51 12.24
CA ALA A 483 -1.63 38.75 12.16
C ALA A 483 -0.42 39.64 12.55
N LEU A 484 -0.37 40.88 12.07
CA LEU A 484 0.68 41.82 12.47
C LEU A 484 0.63 42.17 13.96
N LYS A 485 -0.57 42.25 14.55
CA LYS A 485 -0.75 42.49 15.98
C LYS A 485 -0.35 41.26 16.82
N ILE A 486 -0.71 40.05 16.38
CA ILE A 486 -0.28 38.79 17.00
C ILE A 486 1.26 38.74 16.99
N GLY A 487 1.87 39.18 15.92
CA GLY A 487 3.32 39.18 15.70
C GLY A 487 3.84 37.81 15.29
N GLU A 488 4.94 37.80 14.58
CA GLU A 488 5.54 36.60 13.98
C GLU A 488 5.74 35.48 14.99
N THR A 489 6.32 35.77 16.15
CA THR A 489 6.66 34.77 17.17
C THR A 489 5.40 34.02 17.65
N ASN A 490 4.37 34.74 18.12
CA ASN A 490 3.14 34.11 18.61
C ASN A 490 2.38 33.40 17.50
N PHE A 491 2.42 33.94 16.28
CA PHE A 491 1.77 33.31 15.12
C PHE A 491 2.43 31.97 14.77
N ILE A 492 3.75 31.92 14.67
CA ILE A 492 4.50 30.69 14.39
C ILE A 492 4.36 29.67 15.55
N GLU A 493 4.42 30.11 16.81
CA GLU A 493 4.19 29.24 17.97
C GLU A 493 2.78 28.64 17.93
N GLY A 494 1.77 29.45 17.60
CA GLY A 494 0.41 28.99 17.39
C GLY A 494 0.28 27.97 16.28
N LEU A 495 0.93 28.17 15.13
CA LEU A 495 0.97 27.22 14.03
C LEU A 495 1.62 25.89 14.40
N LYS A 496 2.77 25.93 15.10
CA LYS A 496 3.44 24.74 15.62
C LYS A 496 2.56 24.00 16.63
N LYS A 497 1.88 24.72 17.49
CA LYS A 497 0.98 24.14 18.51
C LYS A 497 -0.18 23.36 17.89
N ILE A 498 -0.67 23.75 16.73
CA ILE A 498 -1.70 23.04 15.97
C ILE A 498 -1.14 22.02 14.97
N GLY A 499 0.18 21.74 14.98
CA GLY A 499 0.81 20.65 14.22
C GLY A 499 1.35 21.02 12.85
N PHE A 500 1.50 22.31 12.50
CA PHE A 500 2.20 22.68 11.28
C PHE A 500 3.68 22.29 11.34
N GLY A 501 4.21 21.73 10.24
CA GLY A 501 5.56 21.20 10.14
C GLY A 501 5.73 19.77 10.69
N GLU A 502 4.72 19.21 11.33
CA GLU A 502 4.74 17.86 11.90
C GLU A 502 4.03 16.82 11.01
N ASP A 503 4.32 15.55 11.25
CA ASP A 503 3.58 14.44 10.64
C ASP A 503 2.17 14.37 11.25
N ILE A 504 1.17 14.25 10.40
CA ILE A 504 -0.23 14.08 10.81
C ILE A 504 -0.43 12.59 11.10
N PRO A 505 -0.84 12.19 12.33
CA PRO A 505 -1.01 10.79 12.68
C PRO A 505 -2.28 10.23 12.02
N PHE A 506 -2.10 9.64 10.85
CA PHE A 506 -3.16 9.06 10.05
C PHE A 506 -2.65 7.83 9.30
N GLU A 507 -3.52 6.86 8.98
CA GLU A 507 -3.12 5.59 8.38
C GLU A 507 -2.52 5.74 6.98
N GLN A 508 -3.02 6.69 6.19
CA GLN A 508 -2.40 7.05 4.92
C GLN A 508 -1.38 8.17 5.12
N GLY A 509 -0.25 8.10 4.44
CA GLY A 509 0.74 9.18 4.46
C GLY A 509 0.14 10.49 3.93
N LEU A 510 0.16 11.54 4.75
CA LEU A 510 -0.32 12.88 4.43
C LEU A 510 0.86 13.84 4.30
N SER A 511 0.79 14.76 3.34
CA SER A 511 1.74 15.86 3.27
C SER A 511 1.58 16.78 4.47
N LYS A 512 2.71 17.19 5.08
CA LYS A 512 2.71 18.08 6.24
C LYS A 512 2.19 19.45 5.87
N SER A 513 1.31 20.01 6.68
CA SER A 513 0.95 21.42 6.56
C SER A 513 2.16 22.29 6.86
N SER A 514 2.36 23.37 6.08
CA SER A 514 3.52 24.25 6.20
C SER A 514 3.08 25.72 6.20
N TYR A 515 3.95 26.59 6.69
CA TYR A 515 3.66 28.02 6.81
C TYR A 515 4.74 28.92 6.18
N SER A 516 5.90 28.39 5.93
CA SER A 516 7.01 29.11 5.28
C SER A 516 7.99 28.09 4.68
N ASN A 517 8.67 28.52 3.61
CA ASN A 517 9.80 27.80 3.01
C ASN A 517 11.15 28.16 3.68
N GLU A 518 11.18 29.22 4.51
CA GLU A 518 12.34 29.75 5.21
C GLU A 518 12.11 29.78 6.72
N GLU A 519 13.14 30.02 7.50
CA GLU A 519 13.00 30.31 8.93
C GLU A 519 12.41 31.72 9.12
N GLY A 520 11.21 31.79 9.71
CA GLY A 520 10.52 33.04 9.97
C GLY A 520 9.56 33.47 8.86
N MET A 521 9.00 34.67 9.02
CA MET A 521 8.09 35.31 8.06
C MET A 521 8.43 36.78 7.96
N GLU A 522 8.60 37.28 6.74
CA GLU A 522 8.64 38.72 6.52
C GLU A 522 7.28 39.37 6.83
N GLU A 523 7.26 40.66 7.08
CA GLU A 523 6.07 41.39 7.53
C GLU A 523 4.88 41.28 6.56
N ILE A 524 5.12 41.39 5.25
CA ILE A 524 4.06 41.22 4.23
C ILE A 524 3.58 39.78 4.21
N GLN A 525 4.51 38.81 4.29
CA GLN A 525 4.17 37.40 4.34
C GLN A 525 3.32 37.07 5.59
N LEU A 526 3.68 37.63 6.75
CA LEU A 526 2.90 37.48 7.98
C LEU A 526 1.49 38.04 7.82
N ALA A 527 1.35 39.22 7.22
CA ALA A 527 0.06 39.83 6.94
C ALA A 527 -0.81 38.96 6.02
N ASP A 528 -0.22 38.40 4.94
CA ASP A 528 -0.91 37.52 4.00
C ASP A 528 -1.25 36.16 4.63
N SER A 529 -0.39 35.65 5.47
CA SER A 529 -0.61 34.42 6.24
C SER A 529 -1.85 34.54 7.17
N GLY A 530 -2.14 35.73 7.65
CA GLY A 530 -3.30 36.01 8.50
C GLY A 530 -4.65 35.68 7.87
N TYR A 531 -4.75 35.72 6.53
CA TYR A 531 -5.98 35.34 5.81
C TYR A 531 -5.78 34.11 4.89
N GLY A 532 -4.72 33.30 5.16
CA GLY A 532 -4.49 32.00 4.53
C GLY A 532 -3.91 32.07 3.13
N GLN A 533 -3.19 33.16 2.85
CA GLN A 533 -2.36 33.36 1.66
C GLN A 533 -0.85 33.26 2.04
N GLY A 534 0.00 33.90 1.28
CA GLY A 534 1.44 33.77 1.49
C GLY A 534 1.92 32.34 1.21
N GLU A 535 2.57 31.73 2.18
CA GLU A 535 3.10 30.37 2.06
C GLU A 535 2.35 29.35 2.96
N ILE A 536 1.17 29.73 3.47
CA ILE A 536 0.33 28.80 4.23
C ILE A 536 -0.21 27.71 3.29
N LEU A 537 0.20 26.47 3.57
CA LEU A 537 -0.33 25.28 2.91
C LEU A 537 -0.89 24.31 3.95
N VAL A 538 -2.09 23.81 3.75
CA VAL A 538 -2.76 22.91 4.69
C VAL A 538 -3.24 21.64 4.01
N ASN A 539 -3.08 20.51 4.71
CA ASN A 539 -3.66 19.25 4.30
C ASN A 539 -5.15 19.21 4.68
N PRO A 540 -6.07 18.72 3.81
CA PRO A 540 -7.51 18.71 4.10
C PRO A 540 -7.90 17.90 5.35
N VAL A 541 -7.22 16.76 5.64
CA VAL A 541 -7.47 15.97 6.86
C VAL A 541 -6.99 16.73 8.10
N HIS A 542 -5.86 17.42 8.00
CA HIS A 542 -5.37 18.29 9.08
C HIS A 542 -6.34 19.44 9.34
N MET A 543 -6.87 20.06 8.28
CA MET A 543 -7.87 21.13 8.40
C MET A 543 -9.14 20.63 9.11
N ALA A 544 -9.59 19.39 8.83
CA ALA A 544 -10.72 18.79 9.53
C ALA A 544 -10.44 18.62 11.03
N SER A 545 -9.23 18.17 11.39
CA SER A 545 -8.79 18.09 12.79
C SER A 545 -8.72 19.48 13.44
N ILE A 546 -8.21 20.51 12.73
CA ILE A 546 -8.18 21.90 13.24
C ILE A 546 -9.60 22.41 13.51
N TYR A 547 -10.53 22.23 12.55
CA TYR A 547 -11.92 22.68 12.70
C TYR A 547 -12.68 21.92 13.81
N SER A 548 -12.31 20.68 14.10
CA SER A 548 -12.89 19.93 15.21
C SER A 548 -12.62 20.61 16.57
N ALA A 549 -11.52 21.36 16.70
CA ALA A 549 -11.18 22.06 17.93
C ALA A 549 -12.23 23.11 18.32
N PHE A 550 -12.93 23.71 17.36
CA PHE A 550 -13.96 24.71 17.63
C PHE A 550 -15.22 24.13 18.30
N VAL A 551 -15.41 22.81 18.22
CA VAL A 551 -16.51 22.08 18.86
C VAL A 551 -16.04 21.14 19.98
N ASN A 552 -14.73 21.15 20.30
CA ASN A 552 -14.08 20.30 21.31
C ASN A 552 -13.30 21.13 22.33
N GLU A 553 -13.81 22.29 22.73
CA GLU A 553 -13.18 23.14 23.76
C GLU A 553 -11.70 23.47 23.47
N GLY A 554 -11.34 23.59 22.17
CA GLY A 554 -9.97 23.87 21.72
C GLY A 554 -9.07 22.65 21.53
N ASN A 555 -9.59 21.43 21.70
CA ASN A 555 -8.83 20.20 21.48
C ASN A 555 -9.04 19.68 20.04
N MET A 556 -7.97 19.46 19.29
CA MET A 556 -8.02 18.87 17.96
C MET A 556 -8.15 17.36 18.06
N ILE A 557 -9.22 16.80 17.49
CA ILE A 557 -9.44 15.36 17.45
C ILE A 557 -8.39 14.66 16.55
N LYS A 558 -7.97 13.45 16.93
CA LYS A 558 -7.11 12.61 16.11
C LYS A 558 -7.96 11.85 15.08
N PRO A 559 -7.81 12.12 13.78
CA PRO A 559 -8.52 11.38 12.74
C PRO A 559 -8.01 9.94 12.62
N TYR A 560 -8.91 9.01 12.28
CA TYR A 560 -8.54 7.61 12.03
C TYR A 560 -9.52 6.91 11.07
N LEU A 561 -9.03 5.81 10.43
CA LEU A 561 -9.77 5.03 9.44
C LEU A 561 -10.15 3.63 9.90
N ILE A 562 -9.36 3.02 10.79
CA ILE A 562 -9.61 1.63 11.21
C ILE A 562 -10.65 1.61 12.30
N TYR A 563 -11.82 1.02 11.99
CA TYR A 563 -12.92 0.88 12.94
C TYR A 563 -12.53 -0.01 14.12
N GLN A 564 -12.85 0.47 15.32
CA GLN A 564 -12.67 -0.23 16.59
C GLN A 564 -13.91 0.03 17.45
N GLU A 565 -14.55 -1.04 17.95
CA GLU A 565 -15.86 -0.95 18.62
C GLU A 565 -15.84 -0.05 19.87
N ASP A 566 -14.81 -0.14 20.69
CA ASP A 566 -14.69 0.61 21.96
C ASP A 566 -13.52 1.60 21.95
N LYS A 567 -13.22 2.20 20.77
CA LYS A 567 -12.11 3.13 20.68
C LYS A 567 -12.34 4.35 21.55
N GLN A 568 -11.38 4.59 22.45
CA GLN A 568 -11.39 5.79 23.26
C GLN A 568 -11.06 7.01 22.40
N VAL A 569 -11.66 8.15 22.75
CA VAL A 569 -11.39 9.42 22.08
C VAL A 569 -9.92 9.80 22.30
N GLU A 570 -9.23 10.08 21.24
CA GLU A 570 -7.84 10.55 21.23
C GLU A 570 -7.76 11.94 20.61
N TYR A 571 -7.04 12.85 21.24
CA TYR A 571 -6.74 14.14 20.65
C TYR A 571 -5.37 14.10 19.95
N TYR A 572 -5.30 14.72 18.76
CA TYR A 572 -4.02 14.97 18.09
C TYR A 572 -3.24 16.07 18.81
N LYS A 573 -3.93 17.15 19.19
CA LYS A 573 -3.39 18.24 19.98
C LYS A 573 -4.40 18.64 21.08
N GLU A 574 -4.00 18.47 22.31
CA GLU A 574 -4.79 19.00 23.45
C GLU A 574 -4.55 20.48 23.61
N GLN A 575 -5.60 21.22 23.96
CA GLN A 575 -5.55 22.68 24.15
C GLN A 575 -4.83 23.41 22.99
N ALA A 576 -5.06 22.95 21.76
CA ALA A 576 -4.55 23.60 20.54
C ALA A 576 -4.94 25.09 20.53
N PHE A 577 -6.18 25.36 20.93
CA PHE A 577 -6.69 26.70 21.23
C PHE A 577 -7.20 26.76 22.70
N SER A 578 -7.33 27.97 23.25
CA SER A 578 -8.05 28.13 24.51
C SER A 578 -9.54 27.82 24.32
N LYS A 579 -10.20 27.34 25.37
CA LYS A 579 -11.64 27.06 25.34
C LYS A 579 -12.45 28.28 24.91
N GLU A 580 -12.13 29.45 25.49
CA GLU A 580 -12.78 30.72 25.15
C GLU A 580 -12.59 31.07 23.67
N ALA A 581 -11.40 30.88 23.09
CA ALA A 581 -11.15 31.13 21.69
C ALA A 581 -11.98 30.17 20.82
N ALA A 582 -12.04 28.89 21.14
CA ALA A 582 -12.80 27.91 20.40
C ALA A 582 -14.30 28.20 20.40
N GLU A 583 -14.88 28.53 21.57
CA GLU A 583 -16.29 28.89 21.73
C GLU A 583 -16.63 30.16 20.94
N THR A 584 -15.81 31.23 21.07
CA THR A 584 -16.00 32.49 20.31
C THR A 584 -15.96 32.24 18.81
N ILE A 585 -14.98 31.49 18.31
CA ILE A 585 -14.88 31.18 16.87
C ILE A 585 -16.06 30.32 16.42
N LYS A 586 -16.51 29.33 17.20
CA LYS A 586 -17.71 28.53 16.89
C LYS A 586 -18.92 29.43 16.71
N GLU A 587 -19.20 30.33 17.68
CA GLU A 587 -20.33 31.27 17.60
C GLU A 587 -20.22 32.19 16.40
N ASP A 588 -19.05 32.74 16.12
CA ASP A 588 -18.84 33.65 14.99
C ASP A 588 -18.99 32.95 13.65
N LEU A 589 -18.55 31.66 13.53
CA LEU A 589 -18.74 30.88 12.32
C LEU A 589 -20.22 30.49 12.08
N VAL A 590 -21.02 30.34 13.14
CA VAL A 590 -22.49 30.23 13.00
C VAL A 590 -23.05 31.49 12.40
N GLN A 591 -22.56 32.68 12.79
CA GLN A 591 -23.03 33.97 12.22
C GLN A 591 -22.59 34.15 10.75
N VAL A 592 -21.52 33.47 10.28
CA VAL A 592 -21.20 33.48 8.84
C VAL A 592 -22.31 32.83 7.99
N VAL A 593 -23.10 31.92 8.59
CA VAL A 593 -24.25 31.24 7.94
C VAL A 593 -25.56 31.97 8.24
N GLU A 594 -25.79 32.37 9.51
CA GLU A 594 -27.07 32.92 9.94
C GLU A 594 -27.27 34.38 9.51
N SER A 595 -26.19 35.18 9.49
CA SER A 595 -26.28 36.60 9.10
C SER A 595 -26.61 36.76 7.62
N PRO A 596 -27.55 37.64 7.24
CA PRO A 596 -27.82 37.97 5.84
C PRO A 596 -26.60 38.51 5.07
N ASN A 597 -25.61 39.02 5.80
CA ASN A 597 -24.37 39.55 5.24
C ASN A 597 -23.23 38.50 5.24
N GLY A 598 -23.51 37.29 5.71
CA GLY A 598 -22.53 36.22 5.81
C GLY A 598 -22.18 35.63 4.45
N THR A 599 -20.90 35.35 4.23
CA THR A 599 -20.41 34.77 2.97
C THR A 599 -20.88 33.33 2.72
N ALA A 600 -21.46 32.68 3.74
CA ALA A 600 -22.09 31.37 3.61
C ALA A 600 -23.60 31.39 3.92
N HIS A 601 -24.26 32.53 3.82
CA HIS A 601 -25.70 32.65 4.10
C HIS A 601 -26.54 31.70 3.23
N ASP A 602 -26.18 31.54 1.96
CA ASP A 602 -26.88 30.66 1.01
C ASP A 602 -26.71 29.16 1.34
N ALA A 603 -25.82 28.82 2.26
CA ALA A 603 -25.65 27.45 2.76
C ALA A 603 -26.49 27.15 4.01
N LYS A 604 -27.36 28.07 4.46
CA LYS A 604 -28.22 27.88 5.61
C LYS A 604 -29.21 26.73 5.41
N ILE A 605 -29.29 25.86 6.42
CA ILE A 605 -30.18 24.70 6.43
C ILE A 605 -31.29 24.92 7.45
N SER A 606 -32.55 24.74 7.05
CA SER A 606 -33.67 24.90 7.96
C SER A 606 -33.67 23.86 9.05
N GLY A 607 -33.62 24.29 10.31
CA GLY A 607 -33.63 23.37 11.49
C GLY A 607 -32.31 22.75 11.85
N VAL A 608 -31.23 23.02 11.10
CA VAL A 608 -29.88 22.52 11.41
C VAL A 608 -28.94 23.69 11.62
N MET A 609 -28.26 23.71 12.75
CA MET A 609 -27.28 24.76 13.08
C MET A 609 -25.88 24.32 12.69
N ILE A 610 -25.31 24.98 11.70
CA ILE A 610 -23.94 24.77 11.26
C ILE A 610 -23.10 26.04 11.42
N GLY A 611 -21.81 25.87 11.77
CA GLY A 611 -20.80 26.90 11.61
C GLY A 611 -20.02 26.63 10.31
N ALA A 612 -19.74 27.67 9.53
CA ALA A 612 -19.05 27.47 8.25
C ALA A 612 -18.12 28.63 7.87
N LYS A 613 -17.18 28.34 6.95
CA LYS A 613 -16.32 29.34 6.35
C LYS A 613 -16.05 29.04 4.88
N THR A 614 -16.27 30.04 4.04
CA THR A 614 -15.85 30.03 2.64
C THR A 614 -14.39 30.41 2.50
N GLY A 615 -13.72 29.87 1.49
CA GLY A 615 -12.36 30.23 1.13
C GLY A 615 -12.19 30.36 -0.37
N THR A 616 -11.31 31.25 -0.76
CA THR A 616 -10.81 31.38 -2.13
C THR A 616 -9.33 31.67 -2.02
N ALA A 617 -8.52 30.84 -2.67
CA ALA A 617 -7.08 31.03 -2.76
C ALA A 617 -6.70 31.12 -4.23
N GLU A 618 -5.91 32.12 -4.59
CA GLU A 618 -5.39 32.29 -5.94
C GLU A 618 -3.93 31.86 -5.98
N LEU A 619 -3.63 30.86 -6.82
CA LEU A 619 -2.27 30.38 -7.05
C LEU A 619 -1.71 31.06 -8.29
N LYS A 620 -0.85 32.07 -8.11
CA LYS A 620 -0.17 32.76 -9.20
C LYS A 620 1.31 32.39 -9.23
N LYS A 621 1.81 32.01 -10.41
CA LYS A 621 3.25 31.86 -10.63
C LYS A 621 3.94 33.21 -10.89
N SER A 622 3.20 34.21 -11.37
CA SER A 622 3.64 35.58 -11.56
C SER A 622 2.47 36.55 -11.43
N LYS A 623 2.77 37.87 -11.26
CA LYS A 623 1.74 38.93 -11.18
C LYS A 623 0.94 39.13 -12.47
N GLU A 624 1.40 38.59 -13.59
CA GLU A 624 0.84 38.84 -14.94
C GLU A 624 0.00 37.64 -15.44
N GLU A 625 0.02 36.48 -14.74
CA GLU A 625 -0.78 35.32 -15.12
C GLU A 625 -2.12 35.29 -14.37
N GLU A 626 -3.18 34.84 -15.05
CA GLU A 626 -4.40 34.39 -14.37
C GLU A 626 -4.06 33.13 -13.58
N GLY A 627 -4.11 33.21 -12.24
CA GLY A 627 -3.81 32.10 -11.36
C GLY A 627 -4.94 31.07 -11.36
N GLU A 628 -4.56 29.82 -11.07
CA GLU A 628 -5.53 28.81 -10.70
C GLU A 628 -6.22 29.21 -9.39
N VAL A 629 -7.55 29.09 -9.34
CA VAL A 629 -8.34 29.49 -8.18
C VAL A 629 -8.83 28.25 -7.47
N ILE A 630 -8.45 28.09 -6.20
CA ILE A 630 -8.96 27.04 -5.32
C ILE A 630 -10.12 27.59 -4.49
N GLY A 631 -11.29 26.98 -4.60
CA GLY A 631 -12.44 27.25 -3.77
C GLY A 631 -12.51 26.28 -2.58
N TRP A 632 -12.81 26.82 -1.39
CA TRP A 632 -13.00 26.02 -0.18
C TRP A 632 -14.36 26.30 0.45
N PHE A 633 -14.94 25.27 1.05
CA PHE A 633 -16.06 25.41 1.96
C PHE A 633 -15.96 24.40 3.08
N ASN A 634 -15.69 24.90 4.30
CA ASN A 634 -15.59 24.08 5.50
C ASN A 634 -16.79 24.36 6.39
N ALA A 635 -17.42 23.30 6.88
CA ALA A 635 -18.57 23.39 7.77
C ALA A 635 -18.53 22.36 8.88
N PHE A 636 -19.20 22.66 10.00
CA PHE A 636 -19.33 21.72 11.10
C PHE A 636 -20.68 21.87 11.80
N THR A 637 -21.17 20.79 12.41
CA THR A 637 -22.34 20.78 13.28
C THR A 637 -22.06 21.63 14.51
N ALA A 638 -22.86 22.69 14.70
CA ALA A 638 -22.71 23.60 15.83
C ALA A 638 -23.65 23.27 17.01
N ASP A 639 -24.70 22.48 16.77
CA ASP A 639 -25.59 21.98 17.82
C ASP A 639 -24.86 20.90 18.66
N GLU A 640 -24.77 21.10 19.95
CA GLU A 640 -24.09 20.17 20.87
C GLU A 640 -24.90 18.89 21.16
N ASN A 641 -26.21 18.90 20.86
CA ASN A 641 -27.10 17.76 21.05
C ASN A 641 -27.27 16.90 19.80
N GLU A 642 -26.59 17.22 18.71
CA GLU A 642 -26.64 16.42 17.49
C GLU A 642 -26.00 15.04 17.71
N GLU A 643 -26.78 13.97 17.43
CA GLU A 643 -26.32 12.60 17.64
C GLU A 643 -25.17 12.18 16.69
N ASN A 644 -25.19 12.74 15.46
CA ASN A 644 -24.23 12.42 14.42
C ASN A 644 -23.50 13.70 13.94
N PRO A 645 -22.71 14.33 14.81
CA PRO A 645 -22.07 15.58 14.45
C PRO A 645 -21.01 15.36 13.37
N LEU A 646 -20.90 16.31 12.45
CA LEU A 646 -19.96 16.31 11.35
C LEU A 646 -19.04 17.51 11.36
N VAL A 647 -17.82 17.32 10.89
CA VAL A 647 -16.99 18.36 10.29
C VAL A 647 -16.70 17.93 8.86
N VAL A 648 -16.92 18.86 7.93
CA VAL A 648 -16.69 18.63 6.50
C VAL A 648 -15.73 19.68 5.99
N VAL A 649 -14.63 19.24 5.42
CA VAL A 649 -13.65 20.08 4.72
C VAL A 649 -13.72 19.74 3.24
N SER A 650 -13.96 20.73 2.42
CA SER A 650 -14.09 20.54 0.98
C SER A 650 -13.32 21.58 0.20
N MET A 651 -12.69 21.15 -0.89
CA MET A 651 -11.99 22.04 -1.82
C MET A 651 -12.22 21.64 -3.26
N ILE A 652 -12.11 22.61 -4.16
CA ILE A 652 -12.20 22.43 -5.60
C ILE A 652 -11.15 23.29 -6.31
N GLU A 653 -10.40 22.69 -7.21
CA GLU A 653 -9.50 23.39 -8.12
C GLU A 653 -10.31 24.06 -9.26
N ASP A 654 -9.72 25.02 -9.96
CA ASP A 654 -10.40 25.75 -11.04
C ASP A 654 -11.77 26.35 -10.63
N ALA A 655 -11.91 26.76 -9.39
CA ALA A 655 -13.20 27.21 -8.82
C ALA A 655 -13.89 28.33 -9.63
N ASN A 656 -13.10 29.16 -10.31
CA ASN A 656 -13.62 30.22 -11.20
C ASN A 656 -14.47 29.67 -12.37
N LYS A 657 -14.22 28.41 -12.79
CA LYS A 657 -14.97 27.76 -13.88
C LYS A 657 -16.35 27.26 -13.44
N VAL A 658 -16.56 27.05 -12.14
CA VAL A 658 -17.77 26.43 -11.59
C VAL A 658 -18.59 27.34 -10.65
N GLY A 659 -18.26 28.63 -10.56
CA GLY A 659 -18.99 29.60 -9.72
C GLY A 659 -18.38 29.82 -8.34
N GLY A 660 -17.07 29.54 -8.18
CA GLY A 660 -16.33 29.77 -6.94
C GLY A 660 -16.61 28.72 -5.86
N SER A 661 -16.35 29.09 -4.62
CA SER A 661 -16.60 28.22 -3.45
C SER A 661 -18.08 27.87 -3.25
N HIS A 662 -19.02 28.68 -3.82
CA HIS A 662 -20.45 28.40 -3.73
C HIS A 662 -20.88 27.09 -4.41
N TYR A 663 -20.13 26.64 -5.40
CA TYR A 663 -20.32 25.30 -6.01
C TYR A 663 -20.35 24.19 -4.97
N LEU A 664 -19.62 24.34 -3.87
CA LEU A 664 -19.51 23.33 -2.81
C LEU A 664 -20.70 23.35 -1.83
N PHE A 665 -21.46 24.45 -1.73
CA PHE A 665 -22.55 24.63 -0.77
C PHE A 665 -23.55 23.45 -0.79
N PRO A 666 -24.26 23.18 -1.91
CA PRO A 666 -25.26 22.13 -1.94
C PRO A 666 -24.65 20.73 -1.67
N LYS A 667 -23.38 20.52 -2.00
CA LYS A 667 -22.68 19.26 -1.84
C LYS A 667 -22.33 18.97 -0.37
N VAL A 668 -21.95 20.03 0.35
CA VAL A 668 -21.64 19.97 1.78
C VAL A 668 -22.92 19.96 2.60
N THR A 669 -23.88 20.84 2.33
CA THR A 669 -25.12 20.96 3.12
C THR A 669 -25.99 19.71 3.06
N ALA A 670 -25.94 18.95 1.95
CA ALA A 670 -26.63 17.67 1.83
C ALA A 670 -26.12 16.59 2.81
N LEU A 671 -24.96 16.76 3.40
CA LEU A 671 -24.40 15.81 4.37
C LEU A 671 -24.91 16.08 5.81
N PHE A 672 -25.49 17.23 6.06
CA PHE A 672 -26.04 17.63 7.37
C PHE A 672 -27.58 17.48 7.44
N GLN A 673 -28.20 16.96 6.38
CA GLN A 673 -29.65 16.68 6.28
C GLN A 673 -29.94 15.19 6.46
#